data_db40fde7a08984ad0106b8bc3e834b99
#
_entry.id   db40fde7a08984ad0106b8bc3e834b99
#
_cell.length_a   1.000
_cell.length_b   1.000
_cell.length_c   1.000
_cell.angle_alpha   90.00
_cell.angle_beta   90.00
_cell.angle_gamma   90.00
#
_symmetry.space_group_name_H-M   'P 1'
#
loop_
_entity.id
_entity.type
_entity.pdbx_description
1 polymer ?
#
loop_
_entity_poly.entity_id
_entity_poly.type
_entity_poly.pdbx_seq_one_letter_code
_entity_poly.pdbx_strand_id
1 'polypeptide(L)'
;MLKKLLLIFLLLNTSNLLFSQITISSPVLRQVFQRDLNKQALVTITGSYSQPIDTIQVRFLAVITGQGTPVDWTVIKTSPLGGLFKGSVTVKGGWYTMEVRGLLGGKIVGNVSTLSRVGVGEVFVIAGQSNASGSGERGVNETGSIDDRVNCADFTNVNPDQVKSQDLKNVSFNIGKDATDFSLVAFAKLDKTASIGPRGYGPYYWGKVGDALVAKLGVPILFFNTGWGGTSVRVWAESAQYPNGKLVNGKLVGPESDAVAGIYYDIGTPYKNLNAILRYYGINLGVRAVVWMQGETENVLNLDGDPNNDVSLEQYKNNLESLLKQTRKDFGNSKLPWIIARTSYSGQLGCGISNDIQKPSPIIVNAQNQVIANPLNTPIYPGPFSDNIQIPRLNTAFANCVHFSGSGITDIANAWIKSLTEENKSLFETVEPILADTIPSVSLECISNSLLKLTLPDGYKTYNWINKNTNQNYDTKTIIGGSGTYIARVTRSNGNIIQVPDFTVKANAPANAPIVTAASDINFCLGTTVLLQSSTEADNPIYEWTSSPVISNLPRTKDIATTREASYKLRVIDKNACASPYSTEVKLVAKPRPEKPSISTSGSTEFCDGQALVLTSSNVGASSYLWKRNKENISENTQVIVVKKMGNYSVQTRAANSCLSDSSDSNISVIVNPLPVSPQIRALADTVFCDGGSVTLVSTPNDNSSKFGWNRNNVDDKTTFTPTIKVSGTDLVRGFVTDNKNCNSKLSNAIQIVKKDNPKMLTIVQKGTYTLVARADKPADEYIWKFNDKVLAVNDTVTRAVDEGKYSVIGKNYYKVKSTTVLLTCLSAESSYDLKFYDDKGISVYPNPSTGLFTLESRYDLDKVVITIYTMDGRLIQEGKVNLLNSQKVLDLSKLTEGTYILRIESSAFKISKVINISR
;
A
#
# COMPACT_ATOMS: atom_id res chain seq x y z
N MET A 1 33.10 52.20 14.61
CA MET A 1 33.07 51.04 13.74
C MET A 1 32.56 49.78 14.47
N LEU A 2 33.01 49.50 15.68
CA LEU A 2 32.66 48.25 16.40
C LEU A 2 31.15 48.09 16.70
N LYS A 3 30.39 49.17 17.00
CA LYS A 3 28.94 49.11 17.22
C LYS A 3 28.09 48.84 15.93
N LYS A 4 28.60 49.18 14.74
CA LYS A 4 27.95 48.82 13.47
C LYS A 4 28.25 47.39 13.04
N LEU A 5 29.41 46.81 13.39
CA LEU A 5 29.72 45.43 13.17
C LEU A 5 28.89 44.51 14.08
N LEU A 6 28.64 44.89 15.34
CA LEU A 6 27.81 44.12 16.28
C LEU A 6 26.32 44.06 15.84
N LEU A 7 25.81 45.13 15.23
CA LEU A 7 24.42 45.16 14.69
C LEU A 7 24.30 44.30 13.41
N ILE A 8 25.33 44.22 12.58
CA ILE A 8 25.36 43.35 11.40
C ILE A 8 25.51 41.89 11.79
N PHE A 9 26.26 41.59 12.89
CA PHE A 9 26.36 40.23 13.43
C PHE A 9 25.08 39.77 14.16
N LEU A 10 24.30 40.66 14.76
CA LEU A 10 22.98 40.36 15.31
C LEU A 10 21.90 40.20 14.23
N LEU A 11 22.04 40.82 13.07
CA LEU A 11 21.12 40.69 11.94
C LEU A 11 21.42 39.45 11.07
N LEU A 12 22.61 38.83 11.21
CA LEU A 12 22.99 37.62 10.50
C LEU A 12 22.75 36.34 11.30
N ASN A 13 22.34 36.44 12.58
CA ASN A 13 22.00 35.31 13.43
C ASN A 13 20.51 35.18 13.72
N THR A 14 19.63 35.78 12.91
CA THR A 14 18.30 35.20 12.75
C THR A 14 18.49 33.96 11.90
N SER A 15 18.96 32.87 12.51
CA SER A 15 18.67 31.56 12.02
C SER A 15 17.15 31.49 11.83
N ASN A 16 16.68 31.68 10.61
CA ASN A 16 15.39 31.20 10.22
C ASN A 16 15.39 29.72 10.60
N LEU A 17 14.82 29.40 11.73
CA LEU A 17 14.32 28.07 11.98
C LEU A 17 13.35 27.82 10.82
N LEU A 18 13.85 27.19 9.79
CA LEU A 18 13.06 26.70 8.65
C LEU A 18 12.14 25.63 9.23
N PHE A 19 11.06 26.07 9.85
CA PHE A 19 9.97 25.15 10.18
C PHE A 19 9.54 24.52 8.86
N SER A 20 9.58 23.20 8.81
CA SER A 20 9.03 22.48 7.67
C SER A 20 7.61 22.95 7.44
N GLN A 21 7.30 23.38 6.23
CA GLN A 21 5.95 23.83 5.86
C GLN A 21 4.92 22.72 6.07
N ILE A 22 5.33 21.45 5.85
CA ILE A 22 4.52 20.26 6.12
C ILE A 22 5.10 19.54 7.31
N THR A 23 4.26 19.25 8.30
CA THR A 23 4.60 18.40 9.43
C THR A 23 3.83 17.09 9.31
N ILE A 24 4.54 15.96 9.28
CA ILE A 24 3.95 14.63 9.23
C ILE A 24 3.61 14.22 10.67
N SER A 25 2.34 13.90 10.93
CA SER A 25 1.87 13.38 12.21
C SER A 25 1.78 11.84 12.21
N SER A 26 1.46 11.24 11.05
CA SER A 26 1.46 9.80 10.83
C SER A 26 1.84 9.50 9.38
N PRO A 27 2.60 8.43 9.14
CA PRO A 27 3.23 7.54 10.12
C PRO A 27 4.30 8.24 10.97
N VAL A 28 4.70 7.60 12.08
CA VAL A 28 5.87 8.01 12.87
C VAL A 28 7.09 7.20 12.48
N LEU A 29 8.26 7.63 12.94
CA LEU A 29 9.53 6.96 12.66
C LEU A 29 9.46 5.48 13.05
N ARG A 30 9.91 4.59 12.16
CA ARG A 30 9.97 3.13 12.32
C ARG A 30 8.62 2.43 12.48
N GLN A 31 7.52 3.12 12.25
CA GLN A 31 6.18 2.52 12.23
C GLN A 31 6.08 1.50 11.10
N VAL A 32 5.54 0.31 11.39
CA VAL A 32 5.32 -0.76 10.42
C VAL A 32 3.81 -1.03 10.31
N PHE A 33 3.31 -1.01 9.09
CA PHE A 33 1.94 -1.41 8.78
C PHE A 33 1.90 -2.86 8.35
N GLN A 34 0.93 -3.61 8.88
CA GLN A 34 0.71 -5.00 8.48
C GLN A 34 0.34 -5.07 7.00
N ARG A 35 1.10 -5.82 6.22
CA ARG A 35 0.78 -6.08 4.81
C ARG A 35 -0.29 -7.16 4.65
N ASP A 36 -1.09 -7.05 3.58
CA ASP A 36 -2.08 -8.04 3.15
C ASP A 36 -1.44 -9.24 2.41
N LEU A 37 -2.27 -10.16 1.91
CA LEU A 37 -1.81 -11.29 1.09
C LEU A 37 -1.27 -10.86 -0.29
N ASN A 38 -1.66 -9.68 -0.79
CA ASN A 38 -1.07 -9.08 -2.00
C ASN A 38 0.28 -8.41 -1.71
N LYS A 39 0.81 -8.61 -0.49
CA LYS A 39 2.10 -8.10 -0.02
C LYS A 39 2.18 -6.58 -0.03
N GLN A 40 1.10 -5.90 0.34
CA GLN A 40 0.99 -4.45 0.36
C GLN A 40 0.13 -3.98 1.55
N ALA A 41 0.21 -2.69 1.88
CA ALA A 41 -0.68 -2.06 2.84
C ALA A 41 -1.17 -0.70 2.34
N LEU A 42 -2.36 -0.31 2.77
CA LEU A 42 -2.85 1.05 2.62
C LEU A 42 -2.26 1.93 3.74
N VAL A 43 -1.23 2.70 3.40
CA VAL A 43 -0.59 3.61 4.34
C VAL A 43 -1.37 4.92 4.37
N THR A 44 -1.90 5.27 5.55
CA THR A 44 -2.56 6.56 5.77
C THR A 44 -1.56 7.57 6.28
N ILE A 45 -1.47 8.71 5.58
CA ILE A 45 -0.59 9.82 5.91
C ILE A 45 -1.44 10.98 6.42
N THR A 46 -1.11 11.47 7.60
CA THR A 46 -1.74 12.65 8.20
C THR A 46 -0.69 13.67 8.60
N GLY A 47 -1.09 14.92 8.63
CA GLY A 47 -0.20 15.99 9.07
C GLY A 47 -0.83 17.37 8.97
N SER A 48 -0.01 18.38 9.15
CA SER A 48 -0.39 19.79 9.05
C SER A 48 0.51 20.53 8.07
N TYR A 49 0.01 21.68 7.59
CA TYR A 49 0.74 22.58 6.72
C TYR A 49 0.50 24.04 7.18
N SER A 50 1.49 24.88 7.00
CA SER A 50 1.50 26.26 7.53
C SER A 50 1.46 27.34 6.45
N GLN A 51 1.42 26.99 5.18
CA GLN A 51 1.33 27.92 4.05
C GLN A 51 0.31 27.42 3.02
N PRO A 52 -0.27 28.30 2.21
CA PRO A 52 -1.23 27.92 1.18
C PRO A 52 -0.66 26.91 0.20
N ILE A 53 -1.35 25.78 0.05
CA ILE A 53 -1.05 24.71 -0.89
C ILE A 53 -2.35 24.22 -1.52
N ASP A 54 -2.30 23.77 -2.76
CA ASP A 54 -3.44 23.20 -3.46
C ASP A 54 -3.37 21.68 -3.61
N THR A 55 -2.18 21.13 -3.46
CA THR A 55 -1.94 19.68 -3.65
C THR A 55 -0.89 19.19 -2.67
N ILE A 56 -1.11 18.00 -2.11
CA ILE A 56 -0.13 17.28 -1.30
C ILE A 56 0.23 15.98 -2.01
N GLN A 57 1.52 15.76 -2.15
CA GLN A 57 2.08 14.55 -2.74
C GLN A 57 2.96 13.82 -1.73
N VAL A 58 3.00 12.49 -1.86
CA VAL A 58 3.90 11.60 -1.12
C VAL A 58 4.68 10.73 -2.10
N ARG A 59 5.90 10.38 -1.73
CA ARG A 59 6.66 9.29 -2.36
C ARG A 59 7.32 8.40 -1.31
N PHE A 60 7.60 7.16 -1.72
CA PHE A 60 8.33 6.19 -0.90
C PHE A 60 9.56 5.73 -1.67
N LEU A 61 10.71 5.90 -1.07
CA LEU A 61 12.00 5.44 -1.60
C LEU A 61 12.49 4.30 -0.73
N ALA A 62 12.93 3.19 -1.31
CA ALA A 62 13.53 2.13 -0.52
C ALA A 62 14.76 2.66 0.24
N VAL A 63 14.88 2.34 1.54
CA VAL A 63 16.03 2.79 2.36
C VAL A 63 17.34 2.27 1.78
N ILE A 64 17.34 1.02 1.32
CA ILE A 64 18.42 0.41 0.55
C ILE A 64 17.81 -0.25 -0.68
N THR A 65 18.49 -0.20 -1.81
CA THR A 65 18.05 -0.88 -3.04
C THR A 65 17.73 -2.35 -2.77
N GLY A 66 16.55 -2.80 -3.19
CA GLY A 66 16.04 -4.15 -2.95
C GLY A 66 15.20 -4.31 -1.67
N GLN A 67 15.17 -3.32 -0.78
CA GLN A 67 14.34 -3.37 0.45
C GLN A 67 12.91 -2.86 0.26
N GLY A 68 12.42 -2.75 -0.95
CA GLY A 68 11.05 -2.33 -1.26
C GLY A 68 10.91 -1.86 -2.69
N THR A 69 9.67 -1.73 -3.15
CA THR A 69 9.32 -1.17 -4.46
C THR A 69 9.01 0.32 -4.28
N PRO A 70 9.80 1.23 -4.88
CA PRO A 70 9.53 2.66 -4.76
C PRO A 70 8.15 3.05 -5.27
N VAL A 71 7.55 4.03 -4.64
CA VAL A 71 6.34 4.73 -5.11
C VAL A 71 6.76 6.15 -5.44
N ASP A 72 6.57 6.56 -6.68
CA ASP A 72 6.88 7.92 -7.11
C ASP A 72 5.84 8.93 -6.59
N TRP A 73 6.09 10.22 -6.80
CA TRP A 73 5.24 11.29 -6.32
C TRP A 73 3.77 11.08 -6.69
N THR A 74 2.98 10.73 -5.69
CA THR A 74 1.56 10.41 -5.81
C THR A 74 0.74 11.45 -5.06
N VAL A 75 -0.29 11.99 -5.70
CA VAL A 75 -1.22 12.93 -5.07
C VAL A 75 -2.06 12.20 -4.03
N ILE A 76 -1.99 12.65 -2.79
CA ILE A 76 -2.78 12.09 -1.67
C ILE A 76 -3.87 13.03 -1.18
N LYS A 77 -3.78 14.31 -1.50
CA LYS A 77 -4.81 15.29 -1.17
C LYS A 77 -4.79 16.46 -2.14
N THR A 78 -5.96 16.81 -2.65
CA THR A 78 -6.20 18.06 -3.36
C THR A 78 -7.02 18.99 -2.48
N SER A 79 -6.83 20.28 -2.65
CA SER A 79 -7.57 21.33 -1.93
C SER A 79 -7.64 21.12 -0.42
N PRO A 80 -6.51 20.92 0.28
CA PRO A 80 -6.55 20.79 1.72
C PRO A 80 -7.02 22.11 2.36
N LEU A 81 -7.76 22.02 3.45
CA LEU A 81 -8.32 23.17 4.19
C LEU A 81 -7.95 23.12 5.67
N GLY A 82 -7.91 24.28 6.31
CA GLY A 82 -7.72 24.39 7.76
C GLY A 82 -6.33 24.00 8.26
N GLY A 83 -5.33 23.94 7.38
CA GLY A 83 -3.96 23.58 7.78
C GLY A 83 -3.74 22.10 8.10
N LEU A 84 -4.75 21.22 7.92
CA LEU A 84 -4.67 19.78 8.16
C LEU A 84 -4.83 19.01 6.85
N PHE A 85 -4.18 17.83 6.80
CA PHE A 85 -4.39 16.91 5.68
C PHE A 85 -4.43 15.46 6.13
N LYS A 86 -5.15 14.67 5.37
CA LYS A 86 -5.15 13.21 5.39
C LYS A 86 -5.21 12.70 3.96
N GLY A 87 -4.40 11.72 3.66
CA GLY A 87 -4.43 10.98 2.42
C GLY A 87 -3.93 9.57 2.62
N SER A 88 -4.06 8.71 1.62
CA SER A 88 -3.60 7.32 1.71
C SER A 88 -3.01 6.89 0.38
N VAL A 89 -2.07 5.96 0.46
CA VAL A 89 -1.44 5.34 -0.72
C VAL A 89 -1.17 3.88 -0.43
N THR A 90 -1.37 3.02 -1.43
CA THR A 90 -1.03 1.59 -1.32
C THR A 90 0.46 1.42 -1.59
N VAL A 91 1.17 0.80 -0.64
CA VAL A 91 2.62 0.59 -0.69
C VAL A 91 2.91 -0.89 -0.58
N LYS A 92 3.79 -1.42 -1.42
CA LYS A 92 4.26 -2.81 -1.36
C LYS A 92 5.10 -3.04 -0.11
N GLY A 93 5.21 -4.31 0.31
CA GLY A 93 6.07 -4.70 1.42
C GLY A 93 7.49 -4.19 1.24
N GLY A 94 8.03 -3.56 2.28
CA GLY A 94 9.37 -2.96 2.21
C GLY A 94 9.67 -1.96 3.32
N TRP A 95 10.88 -1.42 3.28
CA TRP A 95 11.44 -0.45 4.21
C TRP A 95 11.78 0.83 3.49
N TYR A 96 11.17 1.95 3.89
CA TYR A 96 11.13 3.15 3.08
C TYR A 96 11.53 4.40 3.83
N THR A 97 12.16 5.31 3.09
CA THR A 97 12.12 6.73 3.37
C THR A 97 10.87 7.31 2.71
N MET A 98 9.99 7.88 3.51
CA MET A 98 8.79 8.56 3.04
C MET A 98 9.04 10.05 2.96
N GLU A 99 8.64 10.66 1.85
CA GLU A 99 8.75 12.10 1.65
C GLU A 99 7.39 12.69 1.29
N VAL A 100 7.06 13.84 1.87
CA VAL A 100 5.82 14.57 1.63
C VAL A 100 6.13 15.98 1.20
N ARG A 101 5.46 16.48 0.15
CA ARG A 101 5.59 17.85 -0.34
C ARG A 101 4.24 18.49 -0.63
N GLY A 102 4.20 19.81 -0.47
CA GLY A 102 3.08 20.65 -0.87
C GLY A 102 3.36 21.35 -2.19
N LEU A 103 2.34 21.48 -3.01
CA LEU A 103 2.39 22.24 -4.26
C LEU A 103 1.37 23.36 -4.23
N LEU A 104 1.67 24.45 -4.95
CA LEU A 104 0.75 25.54 -5.29
C LEU A 104 0.95 25.85 -6.78
N GLY A 105 -0.10 25.70 -7.57
CA GLY A 105 -0.01 25.87 -9.02
C GLY A 105 1.04 24.96 -9.68
N GLY A 106 1.21 23.75 -9.18
CA GLY A 106 2.20 22.78 -9.66
C GLY A 106 3.64 23.02 -9.21
N LYS A 107 3.93 24.08 -8.46
CA LYS A 107 5.28 24.40 -7.94
C LYS A 107 5.39 23.96 -6.48
N ILE A 108 6.55 23.42 -6.09
CA ILE A 108 6.82 23.04 -4.70
C ILE A 108 6.83 24.31 -3.85
N VAL A 109 6.13 24.24 -2.72
CA VAL A 109 6.10 25.30 -1.71
C VAL A 109 6.78 24.78 -0.43
N GLY A 110 7.80 25.51 0.02
CA GLY A 110 8.62 25.13 1.18
C GLY A 110 9.51 23.91 0.91
N ASN A 111 9.86 23.19 1.99
CA ASN A 111 10.74 22.05 1.93
C ASN A 111 9.97 20.73 1.88
N VAL A 112 10.59 19.70 1.32
CA VAL A 112 10.10 18.32 1.41
C VAL A 112 10.28 17.83 2.84
N SER A 113 9.21 17.35 3.45
CA SER A 113 9.25 16.70 4.77
C SER A 113 9.60 15.23 4.61
N THR A 114 10.60 14.77 5.33
CA THR A 114 11.14 13.42 5.21
C THR A 114 11.00 12.64 6.50
N LEU A 115 10.55 11.40 6.39
CA LEU A 115 10.55 10.40 7.46
C LEU A 115 11.40 9.22 7.02
N SER A 116 12.55 9.03 7.64
CA SER A 116 13.63 8.19 7.14
C SER A 116 13.35 6.69 7.17
N ARG A 117 12.39 6.23 7.95
CA ARG A 117 12.09 4.81 8.15
C ARG A 117 10.61 4.60 8.38
N VAL A 118 9.92 4.04 7.39
CA VAL A 118 8.52 3.61 7.45
C VAL A 118 8.44 2.22 6.83
N GLY A 119 7.71 1.31 7.46
CA GLY A 119 7.61 -0.07 7.06
C GLY A 119 6.24 -0.49 6.54
N VAL A 120 6.24 -1.38 5.57
CA VAL A 120 5.11 -2.25 5.23
C VAL A 120 5.62 -3.68 5.37
N GLY A 121 5.13 -4.40 6.37
CA GLY A 121 5.71 -5.69 6.76
C GLY A 121 4.81 -6.52 7.65
N GLU A 122 5.39 -7.12 8.70
CA GLU A 122 4.66 -7.98 9.61
C GLU A 122 4.67 -7.41 11.04
N VAL A 123 3.53 -7.47 11.69
CA VAL A 123 3.32 -7.00 13.06
C VAL A 123 2.89 -8.16 13.95
N PHE A 124 3.65 -8.42 15.00
CA PHE A 124 3.37 -9.49 15.95
C PHE A 124 3.16 -8.96 17.36
N VAL A 125 2.23 -9.61 18.08
CA VAL A 125 2.00 -9.33 19.51
C VAL A 125 2.40 -10.56 20.31
N ILE A 126 3.49 -10.44 21.06
CA ILE A 126 4.00 -11.48 21.94
C ILE A 126 3.19 -11.45 23.24
N ALA A 127 2.75 -12.62 23.69
CA ALA A 127 2.01 -12.79 24.94
C ALA A 127 2.40 -14.12 25.61
N GLY A 128 2.10 -14.26 26.88
CA GLY A 128 2.45 -15.43 27.67
C GLY A 128 3.16 -15.06 28.97
N GLN A 129 4.09 -15.88 29.41
CA GLN A 129 4.80 -15.64 30.67
C GLN A 129 6.26 -15.17 30.46
N SER A 130 7.14 -15.41 31.43
CA SER A 130 8.51 -14.88 31.46
C SER A 130 9.36 -15.24 30.24
N ASN A 131 9.25 -16.47 29.71
CA ASN A 131 9.95 -16.85 28.48
C ASN A 131 9.42 -16.15 27.22
N ALA A 132 8.20 -15.63 27.23
CA ALA A 132 7.69 -14.74 26.20
C ALA A 132 8.17 -13.30 26.41
N SER A 133 8.15 -12.80 27.66
CA SER A 133 8.49 -11.42 27.99
C SER A 133 10.00 -11.14 27.97
N GLY A 134 10.82 -12.17 28.01
CA GLY A 134 12.27 -12.00 28.12
C GLY A 134 12.73 -11.85 29.56
N SER A 135 12.62 -12.91 30.36
CA SER A 135 13.20 -12.97 31.72
C SER A 135 14.43 -13.84 31.67
N GLY A 136 15.58 -13.29 32.00
CA GLY A 136 16.80 -14.04 31.95
C GLY A 136 18.05 -13.18 32.17
N GLU A 137 19.18 -13.63 31.70
CA GLU A 137 20.45 -12.94 31.77
C GLU A 137 20.46 -11.69 30.90
N ARG A 138 20.03 -10.55 31.43
CA ARG A 138 20.12 -9.29 30.73
C ARG A 138 21.57 -9.01 30.30
N GLY A 139 21.76 -8.90 28.99
CA GLY A 139 22.97 -8.38 28.39
C GLY A 139 24.12 -9.38 28.18
N VAL A 140 24.04 -10.63 28.63
CA VAL A 140 25.19 -11.57 28.52
C VAL A 140 25.09 -12.37 27.21
N ASN A 141 23.92 -12.88 26.81
CA ASN A 141 23.73 -13.64 25.59
C ASN A 141 22.58 -13.09 24.73
N GLU A 142 21.91 -12.04 25.20
CA GLU A 142 20.91 -11.34 24.42
C GLU A 142 21.58 -10.58 23.28
N THR A 143 21.24 -10.93 22.07
CA THR A 143 21.64 -10.18 20.90
C THR A 143 20.42 -9.47 20.35
N GLY A 144 20.47 -8.14 20.28
CA GLY A 144 19.51 -7.38 19.50
C GLY A 144 19.57 -7.81 18.04
N SER A 145 18.64 -7.33 17.26
CA SER A 145 18.63 -7.52 15.82
C SER A 145 19.84 -6.84 15.16
N ILE A 146 20.43 -7.52 14.20
CA ILE A 146 21.44 -6.98 13.30
C ILE A 146 20.76 -6.12 12.23
N ASP A 147 19.66 -6.60 11.66
CA ASP A 147 18.95 -5.92 10.56
C ASP A 147 18.19 -4.68 11.06
N ASP A 148 18.33 -3.58 10.34
CA ASP A 148 17.66 -2.31 10.66
C ASP A 148 16.12 -2.38 10.53
N ARG A 149 15.60 -3.39 9.87
CA ARG A 149 14.17 -3.61 9.63
C ARG A 149 13.44 -4.30 10.78
N VAL A 150 14.13 -4.76 11.81
CA VAL A 150 13.50 -5.35 12.99
C VAL A 150 13.23 -4.27 14.02
N ASN A 151 11.96 -4.08 14.34
CA ASN A 151 11.49 -2.99 15.18
C ASN A 151 10.71 -3.51 16.38
N CYS A 152 10.65 -2.70 17.42
CA CYS A 152 9.80 -2.92 18.57
C CYS A 152 9.05 -1.65 18.97
N ALA A 153 7.95 -1.82 19.67
CA ALA A 153 7.27 -0.73 20.33
C ALA A 153 8.13 -0.24 21.51
N ASP A 154 8.40 1.06 21.55
CA ASP A 154 9.16 1.71 22.61
C ASP A 154 8.21 2.53 23.48
N PHE A 155 7.97 2.04 24.70
CA PHE A 155 7.13 2.69 25.69
C PHE A 155 7.91 3.58 26.67
N THR A 156 9.22 3.77 26.49
CA THR A 156 10.05 4.61 27.37
C THR A 156 9.59 6.06 27.38
N ASN A 157 8.98 6.54 26.30
CA ASN A 157 8.43 7.87 26.22
C ASN A 157 7.10 8.05 26.99
N VAL A 158 6.49 6.96 27.45
CA VAL A 158 5.22 6.99 28.20
C VAL A 158 5.49 7.15 29.69
N ASN A 159 6.49 6.45 30.22
CA ASN A 159 6.97 6.60 31.61
C ASN A 159 8.42 6.18 31.75
N PRO A 160 9.38 7.08 31.52
CA PRO A 160 10.82 6.74 31.52
C PRO A 160 11.34 6.26 32.88
N ASP A 161 10.72 6.67 33.97
CA ASP A 161 11.16 6.30 35.34
C ASP A 161 10.75 4.86 35.68
N GLN A 162 9.63 4.40 35.14
CA GLN A 162 9.15 3.03 35.31
C GLN A 162 9.96 2.02 34.47
N VAL A 163 10.49 2.43 33.34
CA VAL A 163 11.32 1.55 32.49
C VAL A 163 12.71 1.31 33.07
N LYS A 164 13.23 2.26 33.85
CA LYS A 164 14.56 2.18 34.47
C LYS A 164 14.59 1.37 35.77
N SER A 165 13.44 1.10 36.38
CA SER A 165 13.36 0.33 37.62
C SER A 165 13.69 -1.13 37.36
N GLN A 166 14.71 -1.65 38.03
CA GLN A 166 15.04 -3.09 37.99
C GLN A 166 14.03 -3.95 38.76
N ASP A 167 13.15 -3.34 39.50
CA ASP A 167 12.07 -4.02 40.20
C ASP A 167 10.88 -4.22 39.27
N LEU A 168 11.00 -5.26 38.49
CA LEU A 168 10.08 -5.63 37.43
C LEU A 168 8.71 -6.10 37.95
N LYS A 169 8.58 -6.36 39.22
CA LYS A 169 7.29 -6.66 39.87
C LYS A 169 6.42 -5.41 39.99
N ASN A 170 7.04 -4.21 40.02
CA ASN A 170 6.39 -2.93 40.18
C ASN A 170 6.39 -2.06 38.91
N VAL A 171 6.93 -2.54 37.78
CA VAL A 171 6.70 -1.91 36.50
C VAL A 171 5.26 -2.27 36.05
N SER A 172 4.30 -1.79 36.83
CA SER A 172 3.02 -1.48 36.24
C SER A 172 3.27 -0.28 35.31
N PHE A 173 3.61 -0.55 34.06
CA PHE A 173 3.17 0.38 33.06
C PHE A 173 1.72 0.70 33.43
N ASN A 174 1.35 1.96 33.55
CA ASN A 174 -0.02 2.40 33.81
C ASN A 174 -0.99 1.99 32.71
N ILE A 175 -0.64 0.95 31.98
CA ILE A 175 -1.44 0.18 31.04
C ILE A 175 -2.50 -0.65 31.81
N GLY A 176 -2.52 -0.52 33.12
CA GLY A 176 -3.58 -1.03 33.96
C GLY A 176 -4.90 -0.31 33.79
N LYS A 177 -4.92 0.84 33.15
CA LYS A 177 -6.14 1.59 32.85
C LYS A 177 -6.71 1.19 31.49
N ASP A 178 -7.77 1.81 31.09
CA ASP A 178 -8.43 1.59 29.81
C ASP A 178 -7.47 1.90 28.62
N ALA A 179 -7.72 1.29 27.48
CA ALA A 179 -6.97 1.55 26.25
C ALA A 179 -6.96 3.05 25.83
N THR A 180 -7.87 3.83 26.37
CA THR A 180 -7.92 5.31 26.19
C THR A 180 -6.80 6.07 26.88
N ASP A 181 -6.08 5.46 27.81
CA ASP A 181 -5.02 6.12 28.59
C ASP A 181 -3.64 6.08 27.89
N PHE A 182 -3.53 5.40 26.76
CA PHE A 182 -2.28 5.33 26.01
C PHE A 182 -1.97 6.61 25.25
N SER A 183 -0.75 7.11 25.42
CA SER A 183 -0.17 8.09 24.52
C SER A 183 0.34 7.40 23.23
N LEU A 184 0.66 8.20 22.21
CA LEU A 184 1.34 7.68 21.03
C LEU A 184 2.66 7.03 21.45
N VAL A 185 2.88 5.79 21.04
CA VAL A 185 4.12 5.08 21.29
C VAL A 185 5.15 5.41 20.19
N ALA A 186 6.40 5.49 20.58
CA ALA A 186 7.51 5.48 19.64
C ALA A 186 7.85 4.05 19.24
N PHE A 187 8.56 3.92 18.12
CA PHE A 187 9.12 2.65 17.68
C PHE A 187 10.63 2.77 17.60
N ALA A 188 11.31 1.75 18.04
CA ALA A 188 12.77 1.68 18.02
C ALA A 188 13.23 0.47 17.18
N LYS A 189 14.51 0.48 16.77
CA LYS A 189 15.16 -0.75 16.33
C LYS A 189 15.24 -1.69 17.53
N LEU A 190 14.97 -2.96 17.31
CA LEU A 190 15.16 -3.97 18.35
C LEU A 190 16.65 -4.30 18.52
N ASP A 191 17.42 -3.34 18.97
CA ASP A 191 18.83 -3.55 19.30
C ASP A 191 18.98 -4.22 20.69
N LYS A 192 20.22 -4.46 21.08
CA LYS A 192 20.50 -5.19 22.32
C LYS A 192 20.10 -4.42 23.59
N THR A 193 19.86 -3.11 23.50
CA THR A 193 19.48 -2.24 24.63
C THR A 193 17.98 -1.97 24.67
N ALA A 194 17.25 -2.31 23.59
CA ALA A 194 15.83 -2.07 23.47
C ALA A 194 15.03 -3.05 24.32
N SER A 195 13.95 -2.56 24.93
CA SER A 195 12.90 -3.37 25.52
C SER A 195 11.71 -3.39 24.59
N ILE A 196 11.15 -4.57 24.35
CA ILE A 196 9.94 -4.69 23.51
C ILE A 196 8.72 -4.30 24.34
N GLY A 197 8.23 -3.09 24.16
CA GLY A 197 7.09 -2.61 24.93
C GLY A 197 5.77 -3.37 24.68
N PRO A 198 4.84 -3.33 25.68
CA PRO A 198 4.92 -2.64 26.97
C PRO A 198 5.60 -3.40 28.11
N ARG A 199 5.84 -4.72 27.98
CA ARG A 199 6.23 -5.60 29.08
C ARG A 199 7.53 -6.39 28.84
N GLY A 200 8.09 -6.36 27.64
CA GLY A 200 9.35 -7.04 27.32
C GLY A 200 10.52 -6.43 28.06
N TYR A 201 11.40 -7.28 28.56
CA TYR A 201 12.55 -6.87 29.38
C TYR A 201 13.83 -6.57 28.57
N GLY A 202 13.86 -6.97 27.35
CA GLY A 202 14.99 -6.80 26.43
C GLY A 202 14.64 -7.43 25.08
N PRO A 203 15.62 -7.54 24.18
CA PRO A 203 15.39 -8.22 22.91
C PRO A 203 15.27 -9.74 23.08
N TYR A 204 15.86 -10.30 24.14
CA TYR A 204 15.89 -11.74 24.43
C TYR A 204 16.33 -12.53 23.19
N TYR A 205 15.52 -13.45 22.70
CA TYR A 205 15.73 -14.15 21.42
C TYR A 205 14.98 -13.50 20.24
N TRP A 206 14.09 -12.55 20.50
CA TRP A 206 13.23 -11.96 19.46
C TRP A 206 14.00 -11.16 18.42
N GLY A 207 15.18 -10.61 18.76
CA GLY A 207 16.06 -9.96 17.80
C GLY A 207 16.50 -10.93 16.69
N LYS A 208 16.97 -12.12 17.06
CA LYS A 208 17.35 -13.18 16.10
C LYS A 208 16.17 -13.69 15.28
N VAL A 209 15.02 -13.86 15.91
CA VAL A 209 13.78 -14.22 15.23
C VAL A 209 13.40 -13.17 14.18
N GLY A 210 13.47 -11.91 14.55
CA GLY A 210 13.23 -10.80 13.65
C GLY A 210 14.17 -10.78 12.45
N ASP A 211 15.47 -10.95 12.67
CA ASP A 211 16.47 -11.01 11.60
C ASP A 211 16.19 -12.13 10.59
N ALA A 212 15.84 -13.30 11.08
CA ALA A 212 15.51 -14.44 10.23
C ALA A 212 14.19 -14.21 9.46
N LEU A 213 13.18 -13.61 10.09
CA LEU A 213 11.95 -13.22 9.41
C LEU A 213 12.21 -12.19 8.32
N VAL A 214 13.02 -11.18 8.60
CA VAL A 214 13.42 -10.18 7.62
C VAL A 214 14.17 -10.81 6.46
N ALA A 215 15.14 -11.68 6.74
CA ALA A 215 15.90 -12.39 5.71
C ALA A 215 14.98 -13.22 4.80
N LYS A 216 13.96 -13.85 5.39
CA LYS A 216 13.01 -14.72 4.69
C LYS A 216 11.95 -13.96 3.93
N LEU A 217 11.35 -12.97 4.55
CA LEU A 217 10.17 -12.27 4.03
C LEU A 217 10.53 -11.02 3.22
N GLY A 218 11.75 -10.51 3.37
CA GLY A 218 12.25 -9.31 2.69
C GLY A 218 11.64 -8.00 3.20
N VAL A 219 10.86 -8.03 4.31
CA VAL A 219 10.10 -6.88 4.81
C VAL A 219 10.39 -6.60 6.28
N PRO A 220 10.09 -5.40 6.78
CA PRO A 220 10.28 -5.07 8.19
C PRO A 220 9.35 -5.87 9.10
N ILE A 221 9.83 -6.08 10.32
CA ILE A 221 9.11 -6.77 11.40
C ILE A 221 8.93 -5.78 12.56
N LEU A 222 7.75 -5.82 13.17
CA LEU A 222 7.44 -5.06 14.37
C LEU A 222 6.92 -6.01 15.46
N PHE A 223 7.51 -5.94 16.64
CA PHE A 223 7.06 -6.67 17.81
C PHE A 223 6.46 -5.75 18.88
N PHE A 224 5.35 -6.18 19.45
CA PHE A 224 4.84 -5.79 20.76
C PHE A 224 5.03 -6.96 21.73
N ASN A 225 5.25 -6.71 23.01
CA ASN A 225 5.39 -7.76 24.01
C ASN A 225 4.54 -7.44 25.24
N THR A 226 3.57 -8.29 25.52
CA THR A 226 2.63 -8.20 26.63
C THR A 226 2.82 -9.33 27.66
N GLY A 227 3.86 -10.15 27.50
CA GLY A 227 4.16 -11.27 28.36
C GLY A 227 4.34 -10.84 29.82
N TRP A 228 3.86 -11.67 30.76
CA TRP A 228 3.88 -11.39 32.20
C TRP A 228 4.46 -12.57 32.97
N GLY A 229 5.65 -12.40 33.53
CA GLY A 229 6.36 -13.47 34.26
C GLY A 229 5.57 -14.03 35.42
N GLY A 230 5.69 -15.35 35.64
CA GLY A 230 5.08 -16.07 36.78
C GLY A 230 3.55 -16.22 36.69
N THR A 231 2.94 -15.97 35.54
CA THR A 231 1.47 -16.08 35.37
C THR A 231 1.06 -17.42 34.76
N SER A 232 0.05 -18.06 35.33
CA SER A 232 -0.62 -19.20 34.73
C SER A 232 -1.62 -18.77 33.66
N VAL A 233 -2.02 -19.69 32.78
CA VAL A 233 -3.09 -19.45 31.79
C VAL A 233 -4.43 -19.15 32.50
N ARG A 234 -4.65 -19.67 33.72
CA ARG A 234 -5.82 -19.36 34.54
C ARG A 234 -5.89 -17.87 34.86
N VAL A 235 -4.79 -17.29 35.32
CA VAL A 235 -4.70 -15.84 35.64
C VAL A 235 -5.00 -15.00 34.42
N TRP A 236 -4.50 -15.38 33.25
CA TRP A 236 -4.80 -14.72 31.98
C TRP A 236 -6.28 -14.81 31.59
N ALA A 237 -6.86 -16.02 31.69
CA ALA A 237 -8.26 -16.28 31.36
C ALA A 237 -9.20 -15.53 32.32
N GLU A 238 -8.92 -15.57 33.64
CA GLU A 238 -9.72 -14.89 34.66
C GLU A 238 -9.67 -13.38 34.51
N SER A 239 -8.48 -12.80 34.23
CA SER A 239 -8.37 -11.37 33.97
C SER A 239 -9.06 -10.93 32.67
N ALA A 240 -9.15 -11.81 31.69
CA ALA A 240 -9.91 -11.57 30.45
C ALA A 240 -11.43 -11.64 30.70
N GLN A 241 -11.86 -12.57 31.51
CA GLN A 241 -13.28 -12.76 31.85
C GLN A 241 -13.80 -11.63 32.76
N TYR A 242 -12.97 -11.18 33.69
CA TYR A 242 -13.29 -10.14 34.68
C TYR A 242 -12.40 -8.91 34.56
N PRO A 243 -12.49 -8.15 33.44
CA PRO A 243 -11.57 -7.03 33.18
C PRO A 243 -11.73 -5.86 34.17
N ASN A 244 -12.86 -5.77 34.84
CA ASN A 244 -13.16 -4.78 35.89
C ASN A 244 -13.05 -5.34 37.31
N GLY A 245 -12.46 -6.51 37.46
CA GLY A 245 -12.30 -7.20 38.72
C GLY A 245 -13.46 -8.14 39.07
N LYS A 246 -13.16 -9.06 40.00
CA LYS A 246 -14.09 -10.04 40.57
C LYS A 246 -14.41 -9.60 41.99
N LEU A 247 -15.65 -9.76 42.38
CA LEU A 247 -16.06 -9.46 43.77
C LEU A 247 -15.68 -10.62 44.70
N VAL A 248 -14.76 -10.37 45.62
CA VAL A 248 -14.36 -11.32 46.66
C VAL A 248 -14.52 -10.65 48.03
N ASN A 249 -15.32 -11.22 48.91
CA ASN A 249 -15.60 -10.64 50.25
C ASN A 249 -16.00 -9.17 50.24
N GLY A 250 -16.82 -8.76 49.27
CA GLY A 250 -17.29 -7.39 49.08
C GLY A 250 -16.29 -6.39 48.50
N LYS A 251 -15.10 -6.85 48.08
CA LYS A 251 -14.07 -6.04 47.41
C LYS A 251 -13.85 -6.48 45.98
N LEU A 252 -13.67 -5.54 45.08
CA LEU A 252 -13.24 -5.84 43.72
C LEU A 252 -11.72 -6.11 43.71
N VAL A 253 -11.33 -7.27 43.23
CA VAL A 253 -9.93 -7.69 43.10
C VAL A 253 -9.64 -8.16 41.68
N GLY A 254 -8.37 -8.20 41.31
CA GLY A 254 -7.91 -8.89 40.10
C GLY A 254 -7.88 -10.41 40.27
N PRO A 255 -7.26 -11.15 39.34
CA PRO A 255 -7.04 -12.59 39.53
C PRO A 255 -6.16 -12.87 40.74
N GLU A 256 -6.44 -13.91 41.44
CA GLU A 256 -5.60 -14.39 42.53
C GLU A 256 -4.31 -15.03 41.99
N SER A 257 -3.20 -14.81 42.68
CA SER A 257 -1.91 -15.43 42.39
C SER A 257 -1.98 -16.97 42.65
N ASP A 258 -1.45 -17.75 41.71
CA ASP A 258 -1.35 -19.20 41.92
C ASP A 258 -0.25 -19.57 42.93
N ALA A 259 0.73 -18.68 43.10
CA ALA A 259 1.88 -18.92 43.98
C ALA A 259 1.62 -18.57 45.43
N VAL A 260 0.70 -17.64 45.73
CA VAL A 260 0.43 -17.16 47.08
C VAL A 260 -1.05 -16.85 47.22
N ALA A 261 -1.78 -17.67 48.01
CA ALA A 261 -3.17 -17.48 48.33
C ALA A 261 -3.43 -16.12 49.00
N GLY A 262 -4.55 -15.46 48.64
CA GLY A 262 -4.94 -14.16 49.14
C GLY A 262 -4.18 -12.96 48.59
N ILE A 263 -3.23 -13.19 47.69
CA ILE A 263 -2.55 -12.11 46.92
C ILE A 263 -3.16 -12.06 45.52
N TYR A 264 -3.56 -10.86 45.14
CA TYR A 264 -4.23 -10.61 43.87
C TYR A 264 -3.37 -9.73 42.94
N TYR A 265 -3.39 -10.04 41.65
CA TYR A 265 -2.89 -9.14 40.63
C TYR A 265 -3.78 -7.88 40.56
N ASP A 266 -3.28 -6.84 39.94
CA ASP A 266 -4.09 -5.67 39.65
C ASP A 266 -5.28 -6.05 38.76
N ILE A 267 -6.39 -5.36 38.91
CA ILE A 267 -7.65 -5.62 38.17
C ILE A 267 -7.40 -5.62 36.68
N GLY A 268 -7.82 -6.70 36.03
CA GLY A 268 -7.71 -6.92 34.59
C GLY A 268 -6.32 -7.39 34.11
N THR A 269 -5.30 -7.39 34.96
CA THR A 269 -3.95 -7.87 34.57
C THR A 269 -3.80 -9.38 34.77
N PRO A 270 -3.01 -10.02 33.90
CA PRO A 270 -2.14 -9.54 32.82
C PRO A 270 -2.85 -9.25 31.49
N TYR A 271 -4.06 -9.79 31.26
CA TYR A 271 -4.79 -9.71 29.99
C TYR A 271 -4.97 -8.27 29.47
N LYS A 272 -5.15 -7.32 30.36
CA LYS A 272 -5.39 -5.91 30.01
C LYS A 272 -4.33 -5.32 29.08
N ASN A 273 -3.06 -5.76 29.20
CA ASN A 273 -1.99 -5.34 28.31
C ASN A 273 -2.20 -5.86 26.89
N LEU A 274 -2.50 -7.15 26.74
CA LEU A 274 -2.77 -7.77 25.44
C LEU A 274 -3.99 -7.12 24.77
N ASN A 275 -5.06 -6.97 25.53
CA ASN A 275 -6.29 -6.33 25.06
C ASN A 275 -6.04 -4.90 24.61
N ALA A 276 -5.29 -4.12 25.39
CA ALA A 276 -4.97 -2.74 25.07
C ALA A 276 -4.10 -2.64 23.82
N ILE A 277 -3.05 -3.45 23.68
CA ILE A 277 -2.22 -3.46 22.50
C ILE A 277 -3.03 -3.80 21.25
N LEU A 278 -3.87 -4.80 21.29
CA LEU A 278 -4.71 -5.19 20.15
C LEU A 278 -5.71 -4.10 19.77
N ARG A 279 -6.50 -3.61 20.74
CA ARG A 279 -7.60 -2.67 20.51
C ARG A 279 -7.16 -1.26 20.18
N TYR A 280 -5.97 -0.86 20.58
CA TYR A 280 -5.46 0.48 20.42
C TYR A 280 -4.35 0.59 19.37
N TYR A 281 -3.35 -0.31 19.41
CA TYR A 281 -2.25 -0.30 18.42
C TYR A 281 -2.51 -1.27 17.27
N GLY A 282 -2.95 -2.48 17.57
CA GLY A 282 -3.25 -3.49 16.55
C GLY A 282 -4.28 -3.05 15.53
N ILE A 283 -5.31 -2.31 15.98
CA ILE A 283 -6.31 -1.76 15.06
C ILE A 283 -5.73 -0.68 14.13
N ASN A 284 -4.72 0.06 14.59
CA ASN A 284 -4.13 1.17 13.84
C ASN A 284 -2.96 0.74 12.93
N LEU A 285 -2.35 -0.41 13.19
CA LEU A 285 -1.19 -0.93 12.45
C LEU A 285 -1.50 -2.19 11.64
N GLY A 286 -2.54 -2.92 12.04
CA GLY A 286 -2.77 -4.29 11.67
C GLY A 286 -1.93 -5.26 12.51
N VAL A 287 -2.26 -6.55 12.43
CA VAL A 287 -1.61 -7.62 13.20
C VAL A 287 -1.54 -8.89 12.37
N ARG A 288 -0.34 -9.49 12.27
CA ARG A 288 -0.17 -10.82 11.67
C ARG A 288 -0.72 -11.91 12.60
N ALA A 289 -0.24 -11.92 13.84
CA ALA A 289 -0.64 -12.92 14.82
C ALA A 289 -0.29 -12.50 16.25
N VAL A 290 -0.96 -13.12 17.22
CA VAL A 290 -0.51 -13.21 18.62
C VAL A 290 0.41 -14.42 18.74
N VAL A 291 1.58 -14.22 19.31
CA VAL A 291 2.61 -15.23 19.55
C VAL A 291 2.60 -15.56 21.03
N TRP A 292 2.12 -16.75 21.39
CA TRP A 292 1.88 -17.16 22.76
C TRP A 292 2.90 -18.18 23.26
N MET A 293 3.51 -17.90 24.42
CA MET A 293 4.40 -18.84 25.09
C MET A 293 4.16 -18.80 26.60
N GLN A 294 3.52 -19.85 27.11
CA GLN A 294 3.16 -20.00 28.51
C GLN A 294 2.83 -21.46 28.79
N GLY A 295 3.16 -21.97 29.99
CA GLY A 295 2.86 -23.35 30.43
C GLY A 295 3.81 -23.83 31.53
N GLU A 296 4.91 -23.14 31.75
CA GLU A 296 5.88 -23.53 32.76
C GLU A 296 5.37 -23.30 34.20
N THR A 297 4.53 -22.27 34.40
CA THR A 297 3.94 -21.98 35.71
C THR A 297 3.07 -23.13 36.20
N GLU A 298 2.25 -23.70 35.36
CA GLU A 298 1.40 -24.84 35.68
C GLU A 298 2.23 -26.09 36.02
N ASN A 299 3.35 -26.28 35.30
CA ASN A 299 4.25 -27.40 35.63
C ASN A 299 4.98 -27.15 36.95
N VAL A 300 5.29 -25.91 37.34
CA VAL A 300 5.81 -25.59 38.68
C VAL A 300 4.78 -25.99 39.73
N LEU A 301 3.51 -25.63 39.57
CA LEU A 301 2.45 -25.98 40.48
C LEU A 301 2.27 -27.52 40.59
N ASN A 302 2.23 -28.23 39.46
CA ASN A 302 2.10 -29.69 39.43
C ASN A 302 3.34 -30.43 39.98
N LEU A 303 4.43 -29.74 40.25
CA LEU A 303 5.67 -30.31 40.80
C LEU A 303 5.97 -29.84 42.22
N ASP A 304 5.20 -28.89 42.81
CA ASP A 304 5.46 -28.34 44.13
C ASP A 304 5.03 -29.22 45.29
N GLY A 305 4.26 -30.27 45.00
CA GLY A 305 3.80 -31.24 45.94
C GLY A 305 2.47 -30.90 46.65
N ASP A 306 1.80 -29.82 46.23
CA ASP A 306 0.47 -29.46 46.71
C ASP A 306 -0.61 -29.90 45.71
N PRO A 307 -1.31 -31.01 45.91
CA PRO A 307 -2.31 -31.47 44.96
C PRO A 307 -3.52 -30.55 44.84
N ASN A 308 -3.67 -29.54 45.70
CA ASN A 308 -4.81 -28.64 45.64
C ASN A 308 -4.62 -27.55 44.56
N ASN A 309 -3.38 -27.31 44.11
CA ASN A 309 -3.07 -26.36 43.09
C ASN A 309 -2.66 -27.01 41.73
N ASP A 310 -2.66 -28.37 41.70
CA ASP A 310 -2.38 -29.12 40.46
C ASP A 310 -3.30 -28.73 39.33
N VAL A 311 -2.71 -28.51 38.15
CA VAL A 311 -3.43 -28.10 36.93
C VAL A 311 -3.59 -29.30 36.00
N SER A 312 -4.83 -29.73 35.82
CA SER A 312 -5.16 -30.80 34.87
C SER A 312 -5.14 -30.34 33.43
N LEU A 313 -5.10 -31.31 32.51
CA LEU A 313 -5.19 -31.07 31.06
C LEU A 313 -6.43 -30.22 30.71
N GLU A 314 -7.59 -30.59 31.22
CA GLU A 314 -8.85 -29.91 30.92
C GLU A 314 -8.88 -28.47 31.46
N GLN A 315 -8.34 -28.24 32.67
CA GLN A 315 -8.25 -26.89 33.23
C GLN A 315 -7.37 -25.98 32.36
N TYR A 316 -6.17 -26.44 31.99
CA TYR A 316 -5.28 -25.68 31.11
C TYR A 316 -5.95 -25.39 29.77
N LYS A 317 -6.47 -26.42 29.11
CA LYS A 317 -7.14 -26.32 27.82
C LYS A 317 -8.29 -25.32 27.86
N ASN A 318 -9.21 -25.47 28.82
CA ASN A 318 -10.39 -24.62 28.92
C ASN A 318 -10.03 -23.14 29.20
N ASN A 319 -9.01 -22.89 30.03
CA ASN A 319 -8.53 -21.57 30.32
C ASN A 319 -7.91 -20.94 29.05
N LEU A 320 -7.09 -21.66 28.30
CA LEU A 320 -6.48 -21.15 27.08
C LEU A 320 -7.54 -20.88 26.00
N GLU A 321 -8.51 -21.76 25.81
CA GLU A 321 -9.64 -21.56 24.89
C GLU A 321 -10.51 -20.37 25.29
N SER A 322 -10.76 -20.20 26.62
CA SER A 322 -11.48 -19.04 27.15
C SER A 322 -10.74 -17.72 26.85
N LEU A 323 -9.44 -17.70 27.09
CA LEU A 323 -8.58 -16.54 26.77
C LEU A 323 -8.63 -16.20 25.29
N LEU A 324 -8.45 -17.20 24.41
CA LEU A 324 -8.51 -17.03 22.96
C LEU A 324 -9.85 -16.45 22.51
N LYS A 325 -10.95 -17.06 22.97
CA LYS A 325 -12.30 -16.63 22.62
C LYS A 325 -12.57 -15.21 23.11
N GLN A 326 -12.18 -14.88 24.36
CA GLN A 326 -12.38 -13.57 24.92
C GLN A 326 -11.52 -12.52 24.19
N THR A 327 -10.27 -12.82 23.87
CA THR A 327 -9.38 -11.91 23.12
C THR A 327 -9.97 -11.58 21.76
N ARG A 328 -10.42 -12.58 21.01
CA ARG A 328 -11.06 -12.37 19.70
C ARG A 328 -12.36 -11.57 19.79
N LYS A 329 -13.15 -11.83 20.84
CA LYS A 329 -14.38 -11.08 21.10
C LYS A 329 -14.08 -9.61 21.41
N ASP A 330 -13.14 -9.33 22.30
CA ASP A 330 -12.79 -7.98 22.74
C ASP A 330 -12.14 -7.17 21.62
N PHE A 331 -11.30 -7.81 20.81
CA PHE A 331 -10.73 -7.19 19.59
C PHE A 331 -11.75 -7.06 18.46
N GLY A 332 -12.89 -7.74 18.56
CA GLY A 332 -13.94 -7.72 17.54
C GLY A 332 -13.57 -8.42 16.24
N ASN A 333 -12.66 -9.39 16.31
CA ASN A 333 -12.24 -10.16 15.14
C ASN A 333 -12.00 -11.64 15.51
N SER A 334 -12.93 -12.51 15.12
CA SER A 334 -12.87 -13.96 15.38
C SER A 334 -11.73 -14.68 14.64
N LYS A 335 -11.15 -14.02 13.62
CA LYS A 335 -10.09 -14.57 12.78
C LYS A 335 -8.69 -14.10 13.18
N LEU A 336 -8.51 -13.48 14.36
CA LEU A 336 -7.18 -13.13 14.86
C LEU A 336 -6.33 -14.38 15.00
N PRO A 337 -5.22 -14.51 14.22
CA PRO A 337 -4.38 -15.71 14.30
C PRO A 337 -3.58 -15.76 15.60
N TRP A 338 -3.46 -16.96 16.14
CA TRP A 338 -2.60 -17.24 17.29
C TRP A 338 -1.60 -18.32 16.95
N ILE A 339 -0.40 -18.20 17.51
CA ILE A 339 0.70 -19.13 17.34
C ILE A 339 1.14 -19.55 18.74
N ILE A 340 0.81 -20.81 19.13
CA ILE A 340 0.92 -21.28 20.51
C ILE A 340 2.15 -22.16 20.65
N ALA A 341 3.17 -21.70 21.41
CA ALA A 341 4.31 -22.51 21.80
C ALA A 341 3.85 -23.70 22.63
N ARG A 342 4.47 -24.85 22.44
CA ARG A 342 4.30 -26.02 23.28
C ARG A 342 5.45 -26.05 24.28
N THR A 343 5.14 -25.62 25.48
CA THR A 343 6.12 -25.36 26.54
C THR A 343 5.55 -25.72 27.89
N SER A 344 6.33 -26.38 28.72
CA SER A 344 5.96 -26.71 30.09
C SER A 344 7.17 -26.91 31.00
N TYR A 345 8.39 -26.93 30.46
CA TYR A 345 9.57 -27.39 31.18
C TYR A 345 9.88 -26.51 32.39
N SER A 346 10.01 -27.20 33.55
CA SER A 346 10.46 -26.60 34.80
C SER A 346 11.39 -27.55 35.55
N GLY A 347 12.37 -27.04 36.27
CA GLY A 347 13.27 -27.81 37.15
C GLY A 347 13.06 -27.45 38.61
N GLN A 348 13.13 -28.42 39.53
CA GLN A 348 12.93 -28.20 40.99
C GLN A 348 14.22 -27.86 41.77
N LEU A 349 15.37 -28.40 41.39
CA LEU A 349 16.57 -28.37 42.23
C LEU A 349 17.79 -27.73 41.56
N GLY A 350 17.72 -27.27 40.32
CA GLY A 350 18.83 -26.66 39.58
C GLY A 350 19.16 -27.37 38.27
N CYS A 351 19.55 -26.55 37.27
CA CYS A 351 19.78 -27.05 35.93
C CYS A 351 21.09 -27.80 35.79
N GLY A 352 21.06 -29.06 35.42
CA GLY A 352 22.27 -29.85 35.13
C GLY A 352 22.82 -30.63 36.34
N ILE A 353 22.10 -30.73 37.41
CA ILE A 353 22.45 -31.61 38.54
C ILE A 353 21.89 -33.02 38.27
N SER A 354 22.74 -34.03 38.42
CA SER A 354 22.41 -35.43 38.07
C SER A 354 21.24 -36.08 38.80
N ASN A 355 20.71 -35.44 39.84
CA ASN A 355 19.56 -35.91 40.63
C ASN A 355 18.34 -34.96 40.53
N ASP A 356 18.34 -34.00 39.64
CA ASP A 356 17.23 -33.06 39.50
C ASP A 356 16.04 -33.71 38.77
N ILE A 357 14.85 -33.56 39.37
CA ILE A 357 13.59 -33.97 38.72
C ILE A 357 13.18 -32.88 37.72
N GLN A 358 13.91 -32.80 36.63
CA GLN A 358 13.57 -31.91 35.54
C GLN A 358 12.57 -32.64 34.66
N LYS A 359 11.35 -32.18 34.63
CA LYS A 359 10.33 -32.84 33.81
C LYS A 359 9.56 -31.84 32.97
N PRO A 360 9.51 -32.03 31.63
CA PRO A 360 8.40 -31.47 30.86
C PRO A 360 7.08 -32.04 31.37
N SER A 361 6.01 -31.26 31.31
CA SER A 361 4.67 -31.76 31.64
C SER A 361 3.94 -32.24 30.40
N PRO A 362 3.84 -33.55 30.15
CA PRO A 362 3.03 -34.08 29.06
C PRO A 362 1.56 -33.62 29.13
N ILE A 363 1.05 -33.38 30.34
CA ILE A 363 -0.31 -32.89 30.56
C ILE A 363 -0.50 -31.52 29.94
N ILE A 364 0.38 -30.59 30.23
CA ILE A 364 0.31 -29.21 29.72
C ILE A 364 0.55 -29.17 28.22
N VAL A 365 1.59 -29.84 27.73
CA VAL A 365 1.88 -29.91 26.28
C VAL A 365 0.72 -30.55 25.51
N ASN A 366 0.08 -31.62 26.07
CA ASN A 366 -1.07 -32.23 25.43
C ASN A 366 -2.29 -31.31 25.40
N ALA A 367 -2.51 -30.55 26.48
CA ALA A 367 -3.56 -29.54 26.49
C ALA A 367 -3.33 -28.47 25.41
N GLN A 368 -2.08 -27.97 25.27
CA GLN A 368 -1.69 -27.03 24.21
C GLN A 368 -1.95 -27.62 22.82
N ASN A 369 -1.56 -28.87 22.59
CA ASN A 369 -1.80 -29.58 21.33
C ASN A 369 -3.29 -29.76 21.04
N GLN A 370 -4.13 -30.05 22.05
CA GLN A 370 -5.58 -30.18 21.87
C GLN A 370 -6.21 -28.83 21.50
N VAL A 371 -5.78 -27.71 22.12
CA VAL A 371 -6.25 -26.35 21.75
C VAL A 371 -5.88 -26.03 20.32
N ILE A 372 -4.65 -26.37 19.89
CA ILE A 372 -4.17 -26.17 18.54
C ILE A 372 -4.95 -27.01 17.54
N ALA A 373 -5.20 -28.25 17.84
CA ALA A 373 -5.91 -29.20 16.97
C ALA A 373 -7.42 -28.95 16.89
N ASN A 374 -7.99 -28.17 17.81
CA ASN A 374 -9.43 -27.91 17.84
C ASN A 374 -9.84 -26.98 16.69
N PRO A 375 -10.63 -27.47 15.70
CA PRO A 375 -11.03 -26.68 14.54
C PRO A 375 -11.89 -25.46 14.90
N LEU A 376 -12.54 -25.46 16.05
CA LEU A 376 -13.33 -24.33 16.55
C LEU A 376 -12.45 -23.14 16.97
N ASN A 377 -11.18 -23.39 17.21
CA ASN A 377 -10.20 -22.36 17.59
C ASN A 377 -9.49 -21.71 16.39
N THR A 378 -9.73 -22.20 15.17
CA THR A 378 -9.06 -21.68 13.94
C THR A 378 -9.32 -20.19 13.74
N PRO A 379 -8.29 -19.37 13.33
CA PRO A 379 -6.93 -19.77 12.97
C PRO A 379 -5.99 -19.85 14.19
N ILE A 380 -5.50 -21.02 14.49
CA ILE A 380 -4.42 -21.27 15.46
C ILE A 380 -3.34 -22.13 14.80
N TYR A 381 -2.11 -21.88 15.17
CA TYR A 381 -0.93 -22.50 14.60
C TYR A 381 0.02 -23.02 15.70
N PRO A 382 0.67 -24.17 15.48
CA PRO A 382 1.66 -24.69 16.40
C PRO A 382 2.93 -23.81 16.42
N GLY A 383 3.26 -23.26 17.56
CA GLY A 383 4.55 -22.66 17.84
C GLY A 383 5.63 -23.73 18.13
N PRO A 384 6.84 -23.35 18.56
CA PRO A 384 7.90 -24.29 18.85
C PRO A 384 7.54 -25.24 20.01
N PHE A 385 8.12 -26.45 19.99
CA PHE A 385 8.20 -27.30 21.13
C PHE A 385 9.50 -27.00 21.91
N SER A 386 9.39 -26.35 23.05
CA SER A 386 10.54 -25.82 23.77
C SER A 386 11.08 -26.71 24.89
N ASP A 387 10.36 -27.80 25.25
CA ASP A 387 10.72 -28.63 26.38
C ASP A 387 11.98 -29.51 26.14
N ASN A 388 12.36 -29.61 24.88
CA ASN A 388 13.63 -30.27 24.50
C ASN A 388 14.85 -29.36 24.69
N ILE A 389 14.63 -28.06 24.89
CA ILE A 389 15.71 -27.10 25.20
C ILE A 389 15.85 -27.05 26.73
N GLN A 390 16.56 -28.00 27.31
CA GLN A 390 16.65 -28.16 28.76
C GLN A 390 17.88 -27.45 29.33
N ILE A 391 18.97 -27.38 28.60
CA ILE A 391 20.24 -26.80 29.03
C ILE A 391 20.84 -25.97 27.87
N PRO A 392 21.38 -24.76 28.10
CA PRO A 392 21.40 -24.06 29.37
C PRO A 392 20.11 -23.29 29.65
N ARG A 393 19.70 -23.35 30.92
CA ARG A 393 18.66 -22.49 31.49
C ARG A 393 19.22 -21.79 32.73
N LEU A 394 18.62 -20.68 33.15
CA LEU A 394 19.05 -19.93 34.32
C LEU A 394 18.87 -20.77 35.59
N ASN A 395 19.97 -20.99 36.31
CA ASN A 395 19.99 -21.62 37.61
C ASN A 395 20.17 -20.56 38.70
N THR A 396 19.08 -19.88 39.04
CA THR A 396 19.07 -18.91 40.16
C THR A 396 17.96 -19.28 41.13
N ALA A 397 18.04 -18.80 42.38
CA ALA A 397 17.03 -19.03 43.41
C ALA A 397 15.60 -18.62 42.98
N PHE A 398 15.46 -17.77 41.94
CA PHE A 398 14.19 -17.28 41.43
C PHE A 398 13.78 -17.87 40.08
N ALA A 399 14.66 -18.63 39.41
CA ALA A 399 14.40 -19.04 38.02
C ALA A 399 14.20 -20.56 37.84
N ASN A 400 14.48 -21.40 38.82
CA ASN A 400 14.20 -22.84 38.87
C ASN A 400 14.33 -23.58 37.52
N CYS A 401 15.36 -23.25 36.76
CA CYS A 401 15.63 -23.81 35.42
C CYS A 401 14.51 -23.55 34.38
N VAL A 402 13.68 -22.56 34.59
CA VAL A 402 12.60 -22.21 33.67
C VAL A 402 13.09 -21.38 32.49
N HIS A 403 13.97 -20.40 32.73
CA HIS A 403 14.35 -19.41 31.73
C HIS A 403 15.53 -19.85 30.88
N PHE A 404 15.42 -19.67 29.56
CA PHE A 404 16.53 -19.92 28.64
C PHE A 404 17.71 -18.99 28.93
N SER A 405 18.92 -19.54 28.88
CA SER A 405 20.15 -18.77 29.07
C SER A 405 21.24 -19.28 28.13
N GLY A 406 22.34 -18.53 28.00
CA GLY A 406 23.46 -18.94 27.18
C GLY A 406 23.08 -19.33 25.76
N SER A 407 23.50 -20.52 25.29
CA SER A 407 23.12 -21.04 23.99
C SER A 407 21.63 -21.37 23.88
N GLY A 408 20.97 -21.67 25.03
CA GLY A 408 19.52 -21.91 25.07
C GLY A 408 18.68 -20.76 24.52
N ILE A 409 19.17 -19.52 24.63
CA ILE A 409 18.57 -18.33 23.99
C ILE A 409 18.62 -18.47 22.45
N THR A 410 19.71 -18.99 21.94
CA THR A 410 19.85 -19.24 20.49
C THR A 410 18.99 -20.41 20.04
N ASP A 411 18.91 -21.45 20.86
CA ASP A 411 18.11 -22.65 20.54
C ASP A 411 16.61 -22.36 20.47
N ILE A 412 16.08 -21.61 21.45
CA ILE A 412 14.67 -21.18 21.40
C ILE A 412 14.41 -20.21 20.23
N ALA A 413 15.36 -19.30 19.91
CA ALA A 413 15.25 -18.48 18.72
C ALA A 413 15.13 -19.33 17.45
N ASN A 414 16.01 -20.32 17.27
CA ASN A 414 16.00 -21.22 16.12
C ASN A 414 14.70 -22.06 16.06
N ALA A 415 14.18 -22.47 17.19
CA ALA A 415 12.92 -23.16 17.28
C ALA A 415 11.73 -22.29 16.81
N TRP A 416 11.69 -21.02 17.24
CA TRP A 416 10.70 -20.07 16.75
C TRP A 416 10.88 -19.77 15.25
N ILE A 417 12.10 -19.60 14.77
CA ILE A 417 12.38 -19.37 13.37
C ILE A 417 11.86 -20.51 12.52
N LYS A 418 12.18 -21.76 12.91
CA LYS A 418 11.69 -22.96 12.23
C LYS A 418 10.17 -22.99 12.21
N SER A 419 9.54 -22.79 13.39
CA SER A 419 8.09 -22.75 13.48
C SER A 419 7.46 -21.73 12.55
N LEU A 420 7.97 -20.51 12.53
CA LEU A 420 7.39 -19.41 11.76
C LEU A 420 7.69 -19.49 10.27
N THR A 421 8.86 -19.96 9.86
CA THR A 421 9.30 -19.87 8.46
C THR A 421 9.21 -21.18 7.67
N GLU A 422 9.12 -22.32 8.35
CA GLU A 422 9.06 -23.63 7.70
C GLU A 422 7.72 -24.34 7.97
N GLU A 423 7.36 -24.47 9.25
CA GLU A 423 6.17 -25.25 9.66
C GLU A 423 4.86 -24.48 9.38
N ASN A 424 4.84 -23.18 9.57
CA ASN A 424 3.65 -22.33 9.41
C ASN A 424 3.75 -21.34 8.24
N LYS A 425 4.35 -21.71 7.13
CA LYS A 425 4.47 -20.82 5.95
C LYS A 425 3.12 -20.31 5.44
N SER A 426 2.05 -21.08 5.59
CA SER A 426 0.69 -20.67 5.21
C SER A 426 0.23 -19.40 5.91
N LEU A 427 0.74 -19.09 7.10
CA LEU A 427 0.48 -17.84 7.82
C LEU A 427 0.78 -16.60 6.98
N PHE A 428 1.80 -16.66 6.12
CA PHE A 428 2.22 -15.54 5.27
C PHE A 428 1.71 -15.62 3.83
N GLU A 429 1.20 -16.78 3.42
CA GLU A 429 0.80 -17.04 2.03
C GLU A 429 -0.71 -17.07 1.83
N THR A 430 -1.46 -17.59 2.80
CA THR A 430 -2.89 -17.88 2.64
C THR A 430 -3.78 -17.37 3.77
N VAL A 431 -3.19 -16.99 4.91
CA VAL A 431 -3.95 -16.51 6.07
C VAL A 431 -4.05 -14.99 6.03
N GLU A 432 -5.28 -14.49 5.92
CA GLU A 432 -5.53 -13.05 5.97
C GLU A 432 -5.13 -12.48 7.34
N PRO A 433 -4.21 -11.50 7.36
CA PRO A 433 -3.89 -10.78 8.59
C PRO A 433 -5.01 -9.80 8.95
N ILE A 434 -4.99 -9.31 10.15
CA ILE A 434 -5.78 -8.14 10.50
C ILE A 434 -5.08 -6.91 9.93
N LEU A 435 -5.76 -6.17 9.06
CA LEU A 435 -5.20 -4.96 8.46
C LEU A 435 -5.47 -3.72 9.30
N ALA A 436 -4.62 -2.70 9.12
CA ALA A 436 -4.80 -1.41 9.76
C ALA A 436 -6.13 -0.76 9.36
N ASP A 437 -6.81 -0.18 10.32
CA ASP A 437 -7.99 0.63 10.08
C ASP A 437 -7.59 2.05 9.59
N THR A 438 -8.54 2.72 8.95
CA THR A 438 -8.28 4.07 8.46
C THR A 438 -8.41 5.10 9.58
N ILE A 439 -7.41 5.94 9.73
CA ILE A 439 -7.45 7.10 10.66
C ILE A 439 -8.62 8.02 10.26
N PRO A 440 -9.48 8.45 11.19
CA PRO A 440 -10.53 9.42 10.91
C PRO A 440 -9.96 10.76 10.41
N SER A 441 -10.66 11.42 9.50
CA SER A 441 -10.30 12.78 9.10
C SER A 441 -10.83 13.79 10.12
N VAL A 442 -10.00 14.76 10.47
CA VAL A 442 -10.43 15.93 11.23
C VAL A 442 -10.74 17.06 10.26
N SER A 443 -11.92 17.63 10.35
CA SER A 443 -12.23 18.90 9.69
C SER A 443 -11.99 20.07 10.63
N LEU A 444 -11.35 21.12 10.12
CA LEU A 444 -11.11 22.37 10.84
C LEU A 444 -11.86 23.50 10.16
N GLU A 445 -12.58 24.28 10.96
CA GLU A 445 -13.25 25.51 10.54
C GLU A 445 -12.70 26.67 11.38
N CYS A 446 -12.20 27.68 10.71
CA CYS A 446 -11.71 28.90 11.36
C CYS A 446 -12.89 29.76 11.80
N ILE A 447 -12.91 30.19 13.06
CA ILE A 447 -13.99 31.01 13.61
C ILE A 447 -13.49 32.44 13.86
N SER A 448 -12.40 32.59 14.64
CA SER A 448 -11.81 33.87 15.00
C SER A 448 -10.31 33.71 15.28
N ASN A 449 -9.63 34.79 15.62
CA ASN A 449 -8.20 34.72 16.00
C ASN A 449 -7.94 33.93 17.31
N SER A 450 -9.01 33.62 18.07
CA SER A 450 -8.92 32.88 19.32
C SER A 450 -9.64 31.53 19.31
N LEU A 451 -10.56 31.31 18.36
CA LEU A 451 -11.42 30.13 18.30
C LEU A 451 -11.39 29.45 16.95
N LEU A 452 -11.43 28.11 16.97
CA LEU A 452 -11.61 27.21 15.83
C LEU A 452 -12.58 26.09 16.19
N LYS A 453 -13.17 25.48 15.20
CA LYS A 453 -14.07 24.34 15.36
C LYS A 453 -13.40 23.10 14.73
N LEU A 454 -13.31 22.03 15.52
CA LEU A 454 -12.80 20.74 15.08
C LEU A 454 -13.94 19.73 15.08
N THR A 455 -14.03 18.92 14.03
CA THR A 455 -15.11 17.92 13.89
C THR A 455 -14.55 16.61 13.38
N LEU A 456 -14.93 15.50 14.01
CA LEU A 456 -14.70 14.13 13.56
C LEU A 456 -15.88 13.61 12.72
N PRO A 457 -15.67 12.63 11.85
CA PRO A 457 -16.75 12.05 11.04
C PRO A 457 -17.76 11.27 11.90
N ASP A 458 -18.95 11.03 11.35
CA ASP A 458 -19.98 10.19 11.97
C ASP A 458 -19.62 8.69 11.96
N GLY A 459 -20.38 7.90 12.71
CA GLY A 459 -20.33 6.43 12.66
C GLY A 459 -19.52 5.77 13.80
N TYR A 460 -19.14 6.51 14.81
CA TYR A 460 -18.43 5.97 15.98
C TYR A 460 -19.32 5.99 17.22
N LYS A 461 -19.04 5.07 18.15
CA LYS A 461 -19.77 4.96 19.42
C LYS A 461 -19.46 6.11 20.37
N THR A 462 -18.18 6.51 20.47
CA THR A 462 -17.74 7.62 21.29
C THR A 462 -16.68 8.45 20.58
N TYR A 463 -16.53 9.68 21.01
CA TYR A 463 -15.57 10.66 20.53
C TYR A 463 -14.86 11.23 21.76
N ASN A 464 -13.58 11.42 21.68
CA ASN A 464 -12.80 12.06 22.73
C ASN A 464 -11.72 12.94 22.12
N TRP A 465 -11.54 14.13 22.68
CA TRP A 465 -10.48 15.07 22.31
C TRP A 465 -9.67 15.44 23.55
N ILE A 466 -8.39 15.62 23.36
CA ILE A 466 -7.48 16.12 24.39
C ILE A 466 -6.70 17.29 23.81
N ASN A 467 -6.81 18.46 24.43
CA ASN A 467 -5.92 19.58 24.16
C ASN A 467 -4.68 19.40 25.04
N LYS A 468 -3.55 19.05 24.43
CA LYS A 468 -2.28 18.79 25.15
C LYS A 468 -1.69 20.01 25.86
N ASN A 469 -2.03 21.21 25.41
CA ASN A 469 -1.53 22.43 26.00
C ASN A 469 -2.29 22.81 27.30
N THR A 470 -3.57 22.47 27.39
CA THR A 470 -4.43 22.78 28.54
C THR A 470 -4.83 21.55 29.35
N ASN A 471 -4.56 20.33 28.87
CA ASN A 471 -5.05 19.06 29.40
C ASN A 471 -6.58 18.96 29.46
N GLN A 472 -7.29 19.79 28.68
CA GLN A 472 -8.74 19.76 28.62
C GLN A 472 -9.23 18.62 27.76
N ASN A 473 -10.19 17.85 28.29
CA ASN A 473 -10.85 16.74 27.61
C ASN A 473 -12.25 17.16 27.16
N TYR A 474 -12.66 16.59 25.98
CA TYR A 474 -14.00 16.77 25.44
C TYR A 474 -14.49 15.44 24.90
N ASP A 475 -15.72 15.06 25.23
CA ASP A 475 -16.34 13.79 24.84
C ASP A 475 -17.45 14.00 23.80
N THR A 476 -17.20 14.85 22.83
CA THR A 476 -18.16 15.22 21.78
C THR A 476 -17.55 15.03 20.39
N LYS A 477 -18.40 14.80 19.39
CA LYS A 477 -17.98 14.72 17.99
C LYS A 477 -17.32 16.01 17.50
N THR A 478 -17.83 17.14 17.94
CA THR A 478 -17.40 18.48 17.53
C THR A 478 -17.02 19.30 18.75
N ILE A 479 -15.90 20.02 18.67
CA ILE A 479 -15.46 20.94 19.71
C ILE A 479 -15.20 22.33 19.14
N ILE A 480 -15.35 23.34 19.99
CA ILE A 480 -14.86 24.70 19.77
C ILE A 480 -13.72 24.92 20.77
N GLY A 481 -12.54 25.24 20.26
CA GLY A 481 -11.33 25.41 21.07
C GLY A 481 -10.41 26.48 20.52
N GLY A 482 -9.32 26.73 21.23
CA GLY A 482 -8.27 27.67 20.81
C GLY A 482 -7.15 27.00 20.02
N SER A 483 -6.11 27.76 19.73
CA SER A 483 -4.85 27.25 19.20
C SER A 483 -4.25 26.20 20.14
N GLY A 484 -3.64 25.17 19.61
CA GLY A 484 -3.01 24.15 20.44
C GLY A 484 -2.72 22.87 19.69
N THR A 485 -2.13 21.92 20.40
CA THR A 485 -1.91 20.54 19.95
C THR A 485 -3.02 19.67 20.49
N TYR A 486 -3.71 18.99 19.58
CA TYR A 486 -4.85 18.13 19.92
C TYR A 486 -4.53 16.68 19.58
N ILE A 487 -5.08 15.78 20.38
CA ILE A 487 -5.25 14.36 20.07
C ILE A 487 -6.75 14.14 19.95
N ALA A 488 -7.16 13.32 18.99
CA ALA A 488 -8.54 12.86 18.92
C ALA A 488 -8.60 11.33 18.90
N ARG A 489 -9.63 10.78 19.51
CA ARG A 489 -9.89 9.34 19.58
C ARG A 489 -11.34 9.07 19.25
N VAL A 490 -11.58 8.01 18.52
CA VAL A 490 -12.92 7.51 18.26
C VAL A 490 -13.01 6.04 18.64
N THR A 491 -14.14 5.63 19.21
CA THR A 491 -14.36 4.23 19.58
C THR A 491 -15.41 3.61 18.67
N ARG A 492 -15.10 2.48 18.08
CA ARG A 492 -16.04 1.68 17.30
C ARG A 492 -17.06 0.97 18.21
N SER A 493 -18.15 0.47 17.66
CA SER A 493 -19.18 -0.29 18.39
C SER A 493 -18.61 -1.52 19.11
N ASN A 494 -17.59 -2.18 18.54
CA ASN A 494 -16.87 -3.30 19.16
C ASN A 494 -15.86 -2.90 20.24
N GLY A 495 -15.70 -1.60 20.50
CA GLY A 495 -14.81 -1.08 21.52
C GLY A 495 -13.38 -0.76 21.05
N ASN A 496 -13.02 -1.03 19.81
CA ASN A 496 -11.72 -0.68 19.27
C ASN A 496 -11.55 0.82 19.15
N ILE A 497 -10.35 1.30 19.43
CA ILE A 497 -10.04 2.73 19.51
C ILE A 497 -9.11 3.12 18.37
N ILE A 498 -9.55 4.04 17.53
CA ILE A 498 -8.74 4.62 16.49
C ILE A 498 -8.29 6.00 16.93
N GLN A 499 -7.00 6.21 17.02
CA GLN A 499 -6.42 7.50 17.37
C GLN A 499 -6.09 8.30 16.12
N VAL A 500 -6.52 9.56 16.10
CA VAL A 500 -5.94 10.57 15.23
C VAL A 500 -4.64 11.03 15.90
N PRO A 501 -3.50 10.89 15.23
CA PRO A 501 -2.21 11.33 15.76
C PRO A 501 -2.22 12.82 16.13
N ASP A 502 -1.32 13.21 17.00
CA ASP A 502 -1.14 14.60 17.43
C ASP A 502 -1.07 15.54 16.24
N PHE A 503 -1.85 16.59 16.27
CA PHE A 503 -1.81 17.66 15.28
C PHE A 503 -1.92 19.02 15.96
N THR A 504 -1.13 19.97 15.46
CA THR A 504 -1.13 21.35 15.99
C THR A 504 -1.93 22.24 15.06
N VAL A 505 -2.81 23.02 15.64
CA VAL A 505 -3.67 23.96 14.92
C VAL A 505 -3.57 25.36 15.53
N LYS A 506 -3.75 26.36 14.67
CA LYS A 506 -3.78 27.76 15.08
C LYS A 506 -5.15 28.36 14.76
N ALA A 507 -5.76 29.01 15.73
CA ALA A 507 -6.99 29.75 15.53
C ALA A 507 -6.69 31.00 14.72
N ASN A 508 -7.45 31.25 13.70
CA ASN A 508 -7.37 32.42 12.84
C ASN A 508 -8.80 32.85 12.44
N ALA A 509 -9.01 34.13 12.26
CA ALA A 509 -10.24 34.62 11.65
C ALA A 509 -10.19 34.33 10.13
N PRO A 510 -11.25 33.77 9.53
CA PRO A 510 -11.35 33.67 8.10
C PRO A 510 -11.42 35.06 7.43
N ALA A 511 -10.95 35.16 6.20
CA ALA A 511 -11.17 36.37 5.41
C ALA A 511 -12.67 36.58 5.12
N ASN A 512 -13.06 37.82 4.77
CA ASN A 512 -14.41 38.11 4.30
C ASN A 512 -14.72 37.29 3.02
N ALA A 513 -16.02 37.10 2.78
CA ALA A 513 -16.46 36.46 1.52
C ALA A 513 -15.97 37.30 0.32
N PRO A 514 -15.39 36.68 -0.71
CA PRO A 514 -15.00 37.40 -1.91
C PRO A 514 -16.24 37.91 -2.67
N ILE A 515 -16.06 38.99 -3.42
CA ILE A 515 -17.07 39.51 -4.31
C ILE A 515 -16.83 38.90 -5.71
N VAL A 516 -17.91 38.39 -6.32
CA VAL A 516 -17.84 37.85 -7.69
C VAL A 516 -18.83 38.59 -8.56
N THR A 517 -18.35 39.01 -9.74
CA THR A 517 -19.14 39.69 -10.77
C THR A 517 -18.92 39.03 -12.13
N ALA A 518 -19.90 39.09 -13.00
CA ALA A 518 -19.72 38.72 -14.39
C ALA A 518 -19.30 39.94 -15.22
N ALA A 519 -18.28 39.81 -16.01
CA ALA A 519 -17.77 40.88 -16.89
C ALA A 519 -18.66 41.09 -18.12
N SER A 520 -19.63 40.23 -18.38
CA SER A 520 -20.58 40.26 -19.50
C SER A 520 -21.97 39.80 -19.04
N ASP A 521 -22.97 39.82 -19.97
CA ASP A 521 -24.31 39.39 -19.66
C ASP A 521 -24.34 37.95 -19.10
N ILE A 522 -25.01 37.79 -17.97
CA ILE A 522 -25.23 36.48 -17.31
C ILE A 522 -26.15 35.55 -18.10
N ASN A 523 -26.95 36.12 -19.02
CA ASN A 523 -27.77 35.41 -19.99
C ASN A 523 -27.07 35.34 -21.34
N PHE A 524 -26.16 34.40 -21.48
CA PHE A 524 -25.23 34.31 -22.61
C PHE A 524 -25.68 33.24 -23.64
N CYS A 525 -25.15 33.35 -24.83
CA CYS A 525 -25.39 32.28 -25.83
C CYS A 525 -24.50 31.05 -25.56
N LEU A 526 -25.09 29.86 -25.59
CA LEU A 526 -24.35 28.59 -25.36
C LEU A 526 -23.08 28.53 -26.21
N GLY A 527 -21.95 28.21 -25.56
CA GLY A 527 -20.62 28.21 -26.18
C GLY A 527 -19.89 29.56 -26.22
N THR A 528 -20.53 30.65 -25.80
CA THR A 528 -19.83 31.94 -25.58
C THR A 528 -19.15 31.93 -24.22
N THR A 529 -17.96 32.46 -24.14
CA THR A 529 -17.22 32.55 -22.89
C THR A 529 -17.70 33.75 -22.05
N VAL A 530 -18.07 33.47 -20.81
CA VAL A 530 -18.33 34.48 -19.78
C VAL A 530 -17.14 34.51 -18.82
N LEU A 531 -16.60 35.71 -18.55
CA LEU A 531 -15.55 35.90 -17.57
C LEU A 531 -16.20 36.25 -16.22
N LEU A 532 -15.97 35.44 -15.21
CA LEU A 532 -16.28 35.75 -13.82
C LEU A 532 -15.04 36.34 -13.18
N GLN A 533 -15.18 37.58 -12.69
CA GLN A 533 -14.13 38.36 -12.03
C GLN A 533 -14.35 38.37 -10.53
N SER A 534 -13.26 38.27 -9.77
CA SER A 534 -13.34 38.30 -8.32
C SER A 534 -12.48 39.37 -7.68
N SER A 535 -12.90 39.81 -6.50
CA SER A 535 -12.10 40.66 -5.62
C SER A 535 -12.17 40.16 -4.17
N THR A 536 -11.06 40.25 -3.46
CA THR A 536 -10.93 39.84 -2.06
C THR A 536 -9.85 40.68 -1.37
N GLU A 537 -10.01 40.87 -0.05
CA GLU A 537 -9.01 41.50 0.82
C GLU A 537 -7.99 40.46 1.38
N ALA A 538 -8.15 39.19 1.08
CA ALA A 538 -7.24 38.14 1.56
C ALA A 538 -5.86 38.31 0.93
N ASP A 539 -4.81 38.19 1.72
CA ASP A 539 -3.42 38.24 1.31
C ASP A 539 -2.99 36.89 0.70
N ASN A 540 -2.50 36.92 -0.56
CA ASN A 540 -2.05 35.74 -1.33
C ASN A 540 -3.02 34.55 -1.27
N PRO A 541 -4.31 34.71 -1.61
CA PRO A 541 -5.31 33.68 -1.45
C PRO A 541 -5.19 32.58 -2.49
N ILE A 542 -5.59 31.35 -2.10
CA ILE A 542 -5.97 30.31 -3.04
C ILE A 542 -7.45 30.49 -3.36
N TYR A 543 -7.79 30.53 -4.64
CA TYR A 543 -9.16 30.67 -5.11
C TYR A 543 -9.79 29.27 -5.28
N GLU A 544 -10.97 29.07 -4.69
CA GLU A 544 -11.72 27.79 -4.80
C GLU A 544 -13.13 28.07 -5.34
N TRP A 545 -13.27 27.86 -6.63
CA TRP A 545 -14.53 27.98 -7.34
C TRP A 545 -15.36 26.71 -7.19
N THR A 546 -16.65 26.88 -6.98
CA THR A 546 -17.64 25.80 -6.98
C THR A 546 -18.79 26.13 -7.91
N SER A 547 -19.50 25.13 -8.39
CA SER A 547 -20.66 25.31 -9.24
C SER A 547 -21.78 24.35 -8.90
N SER A 548 -23.00 24.74 -9.22
CA SER A 548 -24.18 23.90 -9.17
C SER A 548 -24.93 24.01 -10.52
N PRO A 549 -25.04 22.94 -11.32
CA PRO A 549 -24.49 21.61 -11.11
C PRO A 549 -22.96 21.59 -11.04
N VAL A 550 -22.39 20.55 -10.42
CA VAL A 550 -20.95 20.44 -10.16
C VAL A 550 -20.17 20.29 -11.47
N ILE A 551 -19.25 21.20 -11.70
CA ILE A 551 -18.27 21.16 -12.79
C ILE A 551 -16.92 20.80 -12.17
N SER A 552 -16.36 19.64 -12.55
CA SER A 552 -15.04 19.19 -12.08
C SER A 552 -13.92 20.06 -12.66
N ASN A 553 -12.83 20.22 -11.89
CA ASN A 553 -11.59 20.87 -12.32
C ASN A 553 -11.75 22.36 -12.72
N LEU A 554 -12.57 23.12 -11.99
CA LEU A 554 -12.58 24.57 -12.14
C LEU A 554 -11.19 25.15 -11.82
N PRO A 555 -10.70 26.14 -12.61
CA PRO A 555 -9.40 26.77 -12.36
C PRO A 555 -9.35 27.42 -10.97
N ARG A 556 -8.20 27.37 -10.33
CA ARG A 556 -7.95 28.01 -9.03
C ARG A 556 -7.34 29.41 -9.17
N THR A 557 -7.78 30.11 -10.16
CA THR A 557 -7.35 31.48 -10.49
C THR A 557 -8.31 32.51 -9.91
N LYS A 558 -7.83 33.71 -9.75
CA LYS A 558 -8.64 34.85 -9.30
C LYS A 558 -9.92 34.96 -10.11
N ASP A 559 -9.80 34.92 -11.42
CA ASP A 559 -10.90 35.00 -12.37
C ASP A 559 -10.99 33.71 -13.16
N ILE A 560 -12.19 33.33 -13.56
CA ILE A 560 -12.41 32.17 -14.42
C ILE A 560 -13.24 32.51 -15.65
N ALA A 561 -12.87 31.90 -16.75
CA ALA A 561 -13.64 31.95 -17.99
C ALA A 561 -14.43 30.64 -18.13
N THR A 562 -15.73 30.74 -18.36
CA THR A 562 -16.61 29.59 -18.49
C THR A 562 -17.58 29.72 -19.67
N THR A 563 -17.93 28.59 -20.26
CA THR A 563 -18.94 28.48 -21.31
C THR A 563 -20.16 27.69 -20.84
N ARG A 564 -20.21 27.37 -19.53
CA ARG A 564 -21.23 26.47 -18.98
C ARG A 564 -22.26 27.19 -18.15
N GLU A 565 -23.51 26.83 -18.35
CA GLU A 565 -24.62 27.21 -17.48
C GLU A 565 -24.46 26.55 -16.11
N ALA A 566 -24.38 27.32 -15.09
CA ALA A 566 -24.36 26.91 -13.70
C ALA A 566 -24.45 28.12 -12.78
N SER A 567 -24.74 27.84 -11.51
CA SER A 567 -24.56 28.81 -10.42
C SER A 567 -23.16 28.68 -9.88
N TYR A 568 -22.40 29.77 -9.85
CA TYR A 568 -21.01 29.80 -9.39
C TYR A 568 -20.88 30.54 -8.09
N LYS A 569 -20.06 30.01 -7.21
CA LYS A 569 -19.62 30.62 -5.96
C LYS A 569 -18.12 30.49 -5.81
N LEU A 570 -17.51 31.47 -5.18
CA LEU A 570 -16.10 31.49 -4.85
C LEU A 570 -15.92 31.60 -3.35
N ARG A 571 -14.99 30.84 -2.80
CA ARG A 571 -14.35 31.16 -1.52
C ARG A 571 -12.85 31.26 -1.72
N VAL A 572 -12.19 31.96 -0.83
CA VAL A 572 -10.73 32.07 -0.80
C VAL A 572 -10.20 31.35 0.43
N ILE A 573 -9.03 30.74 0.27
CA ILE A 573 -8.26 30.19 1.39
C ILE A 573 -7.09 31.15 1.59
N ASP A 574 -7.02 31.77 2.74
CA ASP A 574 -6.00 32.74 3.09
C ASP A 574 -4.64 32.08 3.42
N LYS A 575 -3.63 32.89 3.72
CA LYS A 575 -2.29 32.43 4.09
C LYS A 575 -2.26 31.57 5.37
N ASN A 576 -3.30 31.58 6.16
CA ASN A 576 -3.44 30.76 7.37
C ASN A 576 -4.21 29.45 7.10
N ALA A 577 -4.48 29.14 5.84
CA ALA A 577 -5.30 28.01 5.39
C ALA A 577 -6.76 28.07 5.85
N CYS A 578 -7.25 29.25 6.26
CA CYS A 578 -8.65 29.50 6.60
C CYS A 578 -9.47 29.75 5.34
N ALA A 579 -10.59 29.02 5.22
CA ALA A 579 -11.54 29.27 4.16
C ALA A 579 -12.49 30.40 4.53
N SER A 580 -12.65 31.39 3.66
CA SER A 580 -13.70 32.40 3.79
C SER A 580 -15.10 31.77 3.63
N PRO A 581 -16.16 32.48 4.04
CA PRO A 581 -17.49 32.18 3.53
C PRO A 581 -17.49 32.25 2.00
N TYR A 582 -18.45 31.56 1.37
CA TYR A 582 -18.64 31.69 -0.07
C TYR A 582 -19.19 33.05 -0.44
N SER A 583 -18.81 33.56 -1.61
CA SER A 583 -19.42 34.70 -2.27
C SER A 583 -20.93 34.52 -2.44
N THR A 584 -21.61 35.60 -2.70
CA THR A 584 -22.93 35.56 -3.32
C THR A 584 -22.88 34.75 -4.60
N GLU A 585 -23.98 34.04 -4.90
CA GLU A 585 -24.10 33.19 -6.07
C GLU A 585 -24.23 34.01 -7.35
N VAL A 586 -23.48 33.67 -8.36
CA VAL A 586 -23.65 34.20 -9.73
C VAL A 586 -24.21 33.09 -10.59
N LYS A 587 -25.47 33.25 -10.97
CA LYS A 587 -26.16 32.29 -11.84
C LYS A 587 -26.00 32.70 -13.31
N LEU A 588 -25.32 31.85 -14.08
CA LEU A 588 -25.21 32.00 -15.52
C LEU A 588 -26.28 31.13 -16.22
N VAL A 589 -27.00 31.75 -17.16
CA VAL A 589 -28.07 31.09 -17.92
C VAL A 589 -27.70 31.08 -19.39
N ALA A 590 -27.58 29.89 -19.95
CA ALA A 590 -27.24 29.73 -21.37
C ALA A 590 -28.48 29.79 -22.23
N LYS A 591 -28.54 30.80 -23.11
CA LYS A 591 -29.54 30.84 -24.17
C LYS A 591 -29.16 29.82 -25.24
N PRO A 592 -30.07 28.95 -25.68
CA PRO A 592 -29.78 28.00 -26.73
C PRO A 592 -29.40 28.73 -28.02
N ARG A 593 -28.35 28.24 -28.66
CA ARG A 593 -28.02 28.65 -30.01
C ARG A 593 -28.91 27.90 -30.99
N PRO A 594 -29.19 28.46 -32.15
CA PRO A 594 -29.72 27.67 -33.23
C PRO A 594 -28.76 26.50 -33.48
N GLU A 595 -29.33 25.40 -33.87
CA GLU A 595 -28.53 24.27 -34.35
C GLU A 595 -27.60 24.77 -35.46
N LYS A 596 -26.42 24.16 -35.51
CA LYS A 596 -25.44 24.44 -36.55
C LYS A 596 -26.05 24.08 -37.89
N PRO A 597 -26.22 25.03 -38.82
CA PRO A 597 -26.83 24.72 -40.10
C PRO A 597 -25.89 23.83 -40.91
N SER A 598 -26.45 22.85 -41.56
CA SER A 598 -25.80 22.16 -42.67
C SER A 598 -26.24 22.83 -43.97
N ILE A 599 -25.39 22.73 -44.98
CA ILE A 599 -25.70 23.19 -46.31
C ILE A 599 -25.96 21.95 -47.16
N SER A 600 -27.18 21.80 -47.66
CA SER A 600 -27.49 20.82 -48.70
C SER A 600 -27.35 21.43 -50.06
N THR A 601 -26.94 20.62 -50.99
CA THR A 601 -26.77 21.02 -52.41
C THR A 601 -27.75 20.27 -53.30
N SER A 602 -28.27 20.90 -54.34
CA SER A 602 -29.18 20.24 -55.29
C SER A 602 -28.48 19.23 -56.21
N GLY A 603 -27.16 19.11 -56.12
CA GLY A 603 -26.34 18.24 -56.94
C GLY A 603 -24.86 18.26 -56.51
N SER A 604 -23.98 17.71 -57.35
CA SER A 604 -22.54 17.70 -57.07
C SER A 604 -21.97 19.13 -56.94
N THR A 605 -21.15 19.32 -55.94
CA THR A 605 -20.41 20.57 -55.73
C THR A 605 -19.27 20.74 -56.73
N GLU A 606 -18.96 19.70 -57.44
CA GLU A 606 -17.98 19.65 -58.47
C GLU A 606 -18.71 19.39 -59.78
N PHE A 607 -18.78 20.39 -60.66
CA PHE A 607 -19.53 20.35 -61.89
C PHE A 607 -18.78 21.10 -63.01
N CYS A 608 -19.16 20.80 -64.25
CA CYS A 608 -18.58 21.44 -65.44
C CYS A 608 -19.03 22.90 -65.56
N ASP A 609 -18.19 23.76 -66.16
CA ASP A 609 -18.50 25.17 -66.33
C ASP A 609 -19.84 25.41 -67.08
N GLY A 610 -20.68 26.33 -66.52
CA GLY A 610 -21.96 26.66 -67.00
C GLY A 610 -23.19 26.09 -66.26
N GLN A 611 -23.01 25.24 -65.24
CA GLN A 611 -24.10 24.76 -64.37
C GLN A 611 -24.25 25.62 -63.10
N ALA A 612 -25.42 25.56 -62.48
CA ALA A 612 -25.75 26.29 -61.25
C ALA A 612 -26.08 25.29 -60.16
N LEU A 613 -25.63 25.55 -58.91
CA LEU A 613 -25.93 24.74 -57.74
C LEU A 613 -26.85 25.52 -56.79
N VAL A 614 -27.87 24.90 -56.27
CA VAL A 614 -28.70 25.45 -55.20
C VAL A 614 -28.12 25.00 -53.85
N LEU A 615 -27.85 25.94 -52.93
CA LEU A 615 -27.49 25.71 -51.57
C LEU A 615 -28.68 26.01 -50.64
N THR A 616 -29.01 25.07 -49.77
CA THR A 616 -30.10 25.19 -48.81
C THR A 616 -29.60 24.98 -47.39
N SER A 617 -29.89 25.94 -46.53
CA SER A 617 -29.60 25.81 -45.11
C SER A 617 -30.62 24.87 -44.44
N SER A 618 -30.18 23.93 -43.61
CA SER A 618 -31.06 22.99 -42.89
C SER A 618 -31.98 23.67 -41.86
N ASN A 619 -31.59 24.83 -41.35
CA ASN A 619 -32.32 25.54 -40.28
C ASN A 619 -33.54 26.27 -40.90
N VAL A 620 -34.75 25.76 -40.68
CA VAL A 620 -36.01 26.37 -41.10
C VAL A 620 -36.47 27.37 -40.01
N GLY A 621 -36.96 28.54 -40.42
CA GLY A 621 -37.56 29.49 -39.52
C GLY A 621 -36.57 30.29 -38.65
N ALA A 622 -35.31 30.39 -39.03
CA ALA A 622 -34.36 31.29 -38.39
C ALA A 622 -34.75 32.75 -38.61
N SER A 623 -34.47 33.65 -37.67
CA SER A 623 -34.79 35.09 -37.82
C SER A 623 -33.99 35.75 -38.95
N SER A 624 -32.83 35.25 -39.28
CA SER A 624 -31.98 35.65 -40.41
C SER A 624 -30.95 34.60 -40.77
N TYR A 625 -30.49 34.59 -42.01
CA TYR A 625 -29.42 33.75 -42.54
C TYR A 625 -28.25 34.63 -42.96
N LEU A 626 -27.04 34.24 -42.53
CA LEU A 626 -25.78 34.98 -42.85
C LEU A 626 -24.91 34.08 -43.71
N TRP A 627 -25.08 34.17 -45.01
CA TRP A 627 -24.25 33.45 -45.95
C TRP A 627 -22.91 34.15 -46.22
N LYS A 628 -21.87 33.37 -46.33
CA LYS A 628 -20.53 33.82 -46.66
C LYS A 628 -19.97 33.04 -47.86
N ARG A 629 -19.22 33.75 -48.67
CA ARG A 629 -18.41 33.20 -49.75
C ARG A 629 -16.96 33.61 -49.52
N ASN A 630 -16.03 32.68 -49.43
CA ASN A 630 -14.65 32.90 -49.09
C ASN A 630 -14.45 33.75 -47.82
N LYS A 631 -15.27 33.50 -46.80
CA LYS A 631 -15.34 34.21 -45.50
C LYS A 631 -15.94 35.63 -45.54
N GLU A 632 -16.28 36.18 -46.70
CA GLU A 632 -16.98 37.47 -46.83
C GLU A 632 -18.49 37.29 -46.90
N ASN A 633 -19.24 38.17 -46.24
CA ASN A 633 -20.70 38.17 -46.29
C ASN A 633 -21.22 38.43 -47.70
N ILE A 634 -22.22 37.70 -48.11
CA ILE A 634 -22.94 37.95 -49.36
C ILE A 634 -24.32 38.55 -49.03
N SER A 635 -24.95 39.18 -50.05
CA SER A 635 -26.23 39.91 -49.88
C SER A 635 -27.43 39.01 -49.65
N GLU A 636 -27.32 37.75 -50.01
CA GLU A 636 -28.39 36.75 -49.86
C GLU A 636 -28.58 36.38 -48.38
N ASN A 637 -29.79 36.59 -47.88
CA ASN A 637 -30.12 36.38 -46.46
C ASN A 637 -31.30 35.41 -46.25
N THR A 638 -31.62 34.63 -47.27
CA THR A 638 -32.70 33.66 -47.29
C THR A 638 -32.20 32.22 -47.02
N GLN A 639 -33.08 31.30 -46.64
CA GLN A 639 -32.78 29.90 -46.41
C GLN A 639 -32.12 29.22 -47.60
N VAL A 640 -32.55 29.56 -48.79
CA VAL A 640 -32.13 28.94 -50.06
C VAL A 640 -31.44 30.01 -50.92
N ILE A 641 -30.26 29.70 -51.43
CA ILE A 641 -29.53 30.55 -52.38
C ILE A 641 -29.07 29.75 -53.61
N VAL A 642 -28.95 30.45 -54.75
CA VAL A 642 -28.48 29.85 -56.01
C VAL A 642 -27.04 30.39 -56.29
N VAL A 643 -26.06 29.49 -56.36
CA VAL A 643 -24.69 29.86 -56.56
C VAL A 643 -24.18 29.45 -57.95
N LYS A 644 -23.52 30.40 -58.61
CA LYS A 644 -22.93 30.26 -59.96
C LYS A 644 -21.43 30.59 -59.99
N LYS A 645 -20.90 31.03 -58.90
CA LYS A 645 -19.49 31.44 -58.79
C LYS A 645 -18.67 30.47 -57.96
N MET A 646 -17.47 30.16 -58.38
CA MET A 646 -16.47 29.41 -57.63
C MET A 646 -16.21 30.04 -56.25
N GLY A 647 -16.05 29.24 -55.22
CA GLY A 647 -15.72 29.69 -53.89
C GLY A 647 -16.20 28.75 -52.78
N ASN A 648 -15.81 29.05 -51.56
CA ASN A 648 -16.21 28.34 -50.37
C ASN A 648 -17.39 29.05 -49.72
N TYR A 649 -18.55 28.38 -49.68
CA TYR A 649 -19.76 28.91 -49.09
C TYR A 649 -20.00 28.34 -47.68
N SER A 650 -20.41 29.23 -46.78
CA SER A 650 -20.85 28.85 -45.43
C SER A 650 -22.04 29.70 -45.00
N VAL A 651 -22.80 29.20 -44.01
CA VAL A 651 -23.97 29.90 -43.48
C VAL A 651 -24.01 29.82 -41.94
N GLN A 652 -24.47 30.89 -41.35
CA GLN A 652 -24.84 30.97 -39.94
C GLN A 652 -26.30 31.41 -39.84
N THR A 653 -27.03 30.92 -38.83
CA THR A 653 -28.40 31.35 -38.57
C THR A 653 -28.51 32.08 -37.25
N ARG A 654 -29.38 33.06 -37.19
CA ARG A 654 -29.70 33.81 -35.97
C ARG A 654 -31.06 33.41 -35.42
N ALA A 655 -31.15 33.07 -34.17
CA ALA A 655 -32.42 32.80 -33.49
C ALA A 655 -33.13 34.06 -33.03
N ALA A 656 -34.37 33.95 -32.60
CA ALA A 656 -35.15 35.06 -32.02
C ALA A 656 -34.52 35.62 -30.72
N ASN A 657 -33.78 34.82 -29.97
CA ASN A 657 -33.04 35.23 -28.79
C ASN A 657 -31.71 35.95 -29.10
N SER A 658 -31.48 36.33 -30.36
CA SER A 658 -30.31 36.98 -30.90
C SER A 658 -29.04 36.11 -30.98
N CYS A 659 -29.04 34.87 -30.53
CA CYS A 659 -27.87 33.98 -30.62
C CYS A 659 -27.64 33.56 -32.09
N LEU A 660 -26.34 33.53 -32.44
CA LEU A 660 -25.88 33.01 -33.73
C LEU A 660 -25.55 31.51 -33.59
N SER A 661 -25.89 30.70 -34.56
CA SER A 661 -25.37 29.34 -34.69
C SER A 661 -23.86 29.37 -34.97
N ASP A 662 -23.22 28.23 -34.77
CA ASP A 662 -21.89 28.01 -35.38
C ASP A 662 -22.04 28.10 -36.92
N SER A 663 -20.96 28.42 -37.59
CA SER A 663 -20.92 28.37 -39.04
C SER A 663 -21.10 26.93 -39.52
N SER A 664 -21.78 26.72 -40.64
CA SER A 664 -21.85 25.42 -41.29
C SER A 664 -20.48 24.74 -41.42
N ASP A 665 -20.46 23.41 -41.27
CA ASP A 665 -19.19 22.64 -41.15
C ASP A 665 -18.34 22.65 -42.40
N SER A 666 -18.94 22.81 -43.53
CA SER A 666 -18.21 22.79 -44.76
C SER A 666 -18.39 24.11 -45.50
N ASN A 667 -17.29 24.71 -45.85
CA ASN A 667 -17.29 25.60 -47.00
C ASN A 667 -17.63 24.73 -48.22
N ILE A 668 -18.81 24.90 -48.82
CA ILE A 668 -19.13 24.23 -50.06
C ILE A 668 -18.23 24.85 -51.12
N SER A 669 -17.24 24.06 -51.53
CA SER A 669 -16.34 24.42 -52.62
C SER A 669 -16.90 23.87 -53.93
N VAL A 670 -17.06 24.70 -54.91
CA VAL A 670 -17.63 24.39 -56.21
C VAL A 670 -16.56 24.33 -57.31
N ILE A 671 -16.33 23.16 -57.89
CA ILE A 671 -15.31 22.84 -58.90
C ILE A 671 -15.87 21.92 -60.01
N VAL A 672 -15.30 21.95 -61.25
CA VAL A 672 -15.79 21.22 -62.41
C VAL A 672 -14.68 20.50 -63.19
N ASN A 673 -14.74 19.18 -63.34
CA ASN A 673 -13.75 18.40 -64.15
C ASN A 673 -14.22 16.99 -64.64
N PRO A 674 -13.56 16.40 -65.71
CA PRO A 674 -13.82 15.04 -66.24
C PRO A 674 -13.03 13.90 -65.55
N LEU A 675 -13.46 12.62 -65.68
CA LEU A 675 -12.91 11.48 -64.95
C LEU A 675 -11.87 10.58 -65.67
N PRO A 676 -10.80 10.10 -65.07
CA PRO A 676 -9.75 9.20 -65.60
C PRO A 676 -10.05 7.66 -65.52
N VAL A 677 -9.16 6.83 -66.11
CA VAL A 677 -9.28 5.36 -66.19
C VAL A 677 -8.64 4.61 -65.02
N SER A 678 -9.14 3.46 -64.60
CA SER A 678 -8.80 2.69 -63.36
C SER A 678 -7.49 1.86 -63.44
N PRO A 679 -6.59 1.89 -62.46
CA PRO A 679 -5.36 1.11 -62.47
C PRO A 679 -5.51 -0.38 -62.01
N GLN A 680 -4.38 -1.16 -62.03
CA GLN A 680 -4.24 -2.54 -61.50
C GLN A 680 -3.16 -2.59 -60.46
N ILE A 681 -3.34 -3.37 -59.38
CA ILE A 681 -2.31 -3.48 -58.29
C ILE A 681 -1.88 -4.92 -58.04
N ARG A 682 -0.61 -5.13 -57.58
CA ARG A 682 -0.08 -6.43 -57.12
C ARG A 682 0.93 -6.27 -55.97
N ALA A 683 1.10 -7.34 -55.16
CA ALA A 683 2.07 -7.40 -54.07
C ALA A 683 3.44 -7.92 -54.56
N LEU A 684 4.52 -7.43 -53.97
CA LEU A 684 5.91 -7.83 -54.33
C LEU A 684 6.48 -8.92 -53.36
N ALA A 685 5.80 -9.20 -52.25
CA ALA A 685 6.21 -10.20 -51.27
C ALA A 685 4.94 -10.77 -50.55
N ASP A 686 5.15 -11.68 -49.60
CA ASP A 686 4.06 -12.27 -48.84
C ASP A 686 3.25 -11.21 -48.09
N THR A 687 1.94 -11.43 -48.03
CA THR A 687 1.00 -10.47 -47.44
C THR A 687 0.70 -10.74 -45.94
N VAL A 688 1.47 -11.64 -45.32
CA VAL A 688 1.35 -11.99 -43.87
C VAL A 688 2.73 -11.92 -43.21
N PHE A 689 2.85 -11.15 -42.14
CA PHE A 689 4.12 -10.90 -41.42
C PHE A 689 3.91 -10.58 -39.94
N CYS A 690 4.97 -10.66 -39.10
CA CYS A 690 4.95 -10.24 -37.69
C CYS A 690 4.97 -8.73 -37.54
N ASP A 691 4.59 -8.23 -36.35
CA ASP A 691 4.71 -6.82 -36.02
C ASP A 691 6.15 -6.31 -36.22
N GLY A 692 6.26 -5.17 -36.88
CA GLY A 692 7.53 -4.62 -37.36
C GLY A 692 7.86 -4.96 -38.84
N GLY A 693 7.15 -5.93 -39.45
CA GLY A 693 7.31 -6.27 -40.87
C GLY A 693 6.48 -5.41 -41.82
N SER A 694 6.65 -5.60 -43.12
CA SER A 694 5.93 -4.85 -44.14
C SER A 694 5.96 -5.53 -45.53
N VAL A 695 5.00 -5.20 -46.38
CA VAL A 695 4.94 -5.60 -47.78
C VAL A 695 4.76 -4.39 -48.71
N THR A 696 5.36 -4.44 -49.89
CA THR A 696 5.21 -3.38 -50.89
C THR A 696 4.24 -3.82 -51.98
N LEU A 697 3.28 -2.93 -52.28
CA LEU A 697 2.35 -3.09 -53.40
C LEU A 697 2.73 -2.12 -54.54
N VAL A 698 2.46 -2.54 -55.76
CA VAL A 698 2.74 -1.76 -56.95
C VAL A 698 1.48 -1.61 -57.80
N SER A 699 1.23 -0.40 -58.24
CA SER A 699 0.19 -0.05 -59.19
C SER A 699 0.73 0.21 -60.59
N THR A 700 0.04 -0.22 -61.62
CA THR A 700 0.42 0.09 -63.01
C THR A 700 -0.54 1.12 -63.60
N PRO A 701 0.00 2.23 -64.07
CA PRO A 701 -0.80 3.31 -64.67
C PRO A 701 -1.30 2.91 -66.08
N ASN A 702 -2.44 3.49 -66.46
CA ASN A 702 -2.98 3.35 -67.79
C ASN A 702 -2.64 4.52 -68.74
N ASP A 703 -2.15 5.66 -68.21
CA ASP A 703 -1.59 6.77 -68.93
C ASP A 703 -0.53 7.54 -68.11
N ASN A 704 0.34 8.32 -68.74
CA ASN A 704 1.41 9.08 -68.14
C ASN A 704 0.99 10.41 -67.50
N SER A 705 -0.30 10.77 -67.56
CA SER A 705 -0.81 12.08 -67.08
C SER A 705 -1.52 11.99 -65.70
N SER A 706 -1.67 10.79 -65.15
CA SER A 706 -2.49 10.54 -63.95
C SER A 706 -1.65 10.37 -62.72
N LYS A 707 -2.13 10.90 -61.58
CA LYS A 707 -1.55 10.66 -60.26
C LYS A 707 -2.13 9.41 -59.66
N PHE A 708 -1.31 8.67 -58.88
CA PHE A 708 -1.73 7.46 -58.21
C PHE A 708 -2.25 7.75 -56.80
N GLY A 709 -3.24 7.04 -56.42
CA GLY A 709 -3.76 7.05 -55.05
C GLY A 709 -4.08 5.62 -54.54
N TRP A 710 -4.04 5.45 -53.29
CA TRP A 710 -4.31 4.20 -52.62
C TRP A 710 -5.52 4.32 -51.69
N ASN A 711 -6.35 3.30 -51.70
CA ASN A 711 -7.47 3.17 -50.79
C ASN A 711 -7.22 2.00 -49.86
N ARG A 712 -7.20 2.28 -48.54
CA ARG A 712 -6.89 1.32 -47.50
C ARG A 712 -8.13 1.13 -46.60
N ASN A 713 -8.62 -0.09 -46.48
CA ASN A 713 -9.81 -0.40 -45.69
C ASN A 713 -11.04 0.47 -46.06
N ASN A 714 -11.21 0.73 -47.37
CA ASN A 714 -12.25 1.60 -47.94
C ASN A 714 -12.07 3.10 -47.58
N VAL A 715 -10.90 3.51 -47.13
CA VAL A 715 -10.53 4.92 -46.90
C VAL A 715 -9.37 5.28 -47.83
N ASP A 716 -9.48 6.41 -48.50
CA ASP A 716 -8.42 6.83 -49.40
C ASP A 716 -7.21 7.33 -48.58
N ASP A 717 -6.02 6.78 -48.87
CA ASP A 717 -4.75 7.24 -48.35
C ASP A 717 -4.35 8.55 -49.05
N LYS A 718 -4.42 9.63 -48.32
CA LYS A 718 -4.13 10.98 -48.84
C LYS A 718 -2.67 11.35 -48.79
N THR A 719 -1.80 10.41 -48.45
CA THR A 719 -0.36 10.69 -48.22
C THR A 719 0.55 10.03 -49.24
N THR A 720 0.11 8.96 -49.92
CA THR A 720 0.91 8.18 -50.84
C THR A 720 0.43 8.31 -52.28
N PHE A 721 1.17 9.05 -53.07
CA PHE A 721 0.84 9.36 -54.48
C PHE A 721 1.79 8.68 -55.45
N THR A 722 2.53 7.71 -55.02
CA THR A 722 3.47 6.92 -55.84
C THR A 722 2.77 5.60 -56.32
N PRO A 723 3.21 5.05 -57.47
CA PRO A 723 2.68 3.78 -57.96
C PRO A 723 3.02 2.59 -57.06
N THR A 724 3.70 2.82 -55.95
CA THR A 724 4.07 1.85 -54.97
C THR A 724 3.69 2.30 -53.57
N ILE A 725 3.19 1.37 -52.73
CA ILE A 725 2.93 1.62 -51.33
C ILE A 725 3.50 0.48 -50.45
N LYS A 726 4.11 0.86 -49.32
CA LYS A 726 4.59 -0.07 -48.32
C LYS A 726 3.59 -0.17 -47.18
N VAL A 727 3.17 -1.38 -46.84
CA VAL A 727 2.13 -1.62 -45.81
C VAL A 727 2.72 -2.49 -44.71
N SER A 728 2.62 -2.00 -43.45
CA SER A 728 3.16 -2.65 -42.25
C SER A 728 2.09 -3.10 -41.25
N GLY A 729 0.82 -2.92 -41.59
CA GLY A 729 -0.34 -3.30 -40.80
C GLY A 729 -1.26 -4.30 -41.48
N THR A 730 -2.35 -4.70 -40.82
CA THR A 730 -3.43 -5.47 -41.43
C THR A 730 -4.33 -4.52 -42.21
N ASP A 731 -4.36 -4.66 -43.53
CA ASP A 731 -5.02 -3.73 -44.44
C ASP A 731 -5.66 -4.43 -45.65
N LEU A 732 -6.76 -3.87 -46.13
CA LEU A 732 -7.31 -4.17 -47.45
C LEU A 732 -7.01 -3.01 -48.40
N VAL A 733 -6.13 -3.22 -49.36
CA VAL A 733 -5.58 -2.12 -50.20
C VAL A 733 -6.11 -2.21 -51.63
N ARG A 734 -6.45 -1.06 -52.21
CA ARG A 734 -6.78 -0.84 -53.62
C ARG A 734 -6.05 0.41 -54.11
N GLY A 735 -5.91 0.53 -55.40
CA GLY A 735 -5.36 1.71 -56.03
C GLY A 735 -6.39 2.49 -56.84
N PHE A 736 -6.14 3.76 -57.02
CA PHE A 736 -6.87 4.59 -57.98
C PHE A 736 -5.94 5.61 -58.63
N VAL A 737 -6.35 6.17 -59.72
CA VAL A 737 -5.64 7.30 -60.38
C VAL A 737 -6.54 8.52 -60.40
N THR A 738 -5.86 9.67 -60.25
CA THR A 738 -6.51 10.99 -60.26
C THR A 738 -5.91 11.78 -61.37
N ASP A 739 -6.74 12.40 -62.22
CA ASP A 739 -6.26 13.22 -63.32
C ASP A 739 -5.71 14.57 -62.83
N ASN A 740 -5.16 15.33 -63.75
CA ASN A 740 -4.61 16.68 -63.47
C ASN A 740 -5.69 17.73 -63.10
N LYS A 741 -6.97 17.31 -63.14
CA LYS A 741 -8.16 18.08 -62.72
C LYS A 741 -8.77 17.59 -61.42
N ASN A 742 -8.10 16.66 -60.72
CA ASN A 742 -8.54 16.04 -59.46
C ASN A 742 -9.74 15.12 -59.53
N CYS A 743 -10.02 14.52 -60.69
CA CYS A 743 -11.05 13.49 -60.79
C CYS A 743 -10.44 12.09 -60.57
N ASN A 744 -11.07 11.35 -59.67
CA ASN A 744 -10.57 10.00 -59.32
C ASN A 744 -11.17 8.95 -60.26
N SER A 745 -10.36 7.97 -60.67
CA SER A 745 -10.81 6.78 -61.32
C SER A 745 -11.67 5.88 -60.38
N LYS A 746 -12.28 4.86 -60.94
CA LYS A 746 -12.75 3.74 -60.10
C LYS A 746 -11.58 3.02 -59.46
N LEU A 747 -11.81 2.39 -58.30
CA LEU A 747 -10.80 1.61 -57.57
C LEU A 747 -10.37 0.37 -58.36
N SER A 748 -9.11 -0.05 -58.13
CA SER A 748 -8.50 -1.27 -58.66
C SER A 748 -9.06 -2.55 -58.02
N ASN A 749 -8.46 -3.72 -58.40
CA ASN A 749 -8.55 -4.95 -57.59
C ASN A 749 -8.03 -4.71 -56.14
N ALA A 750 -8.49 -5.56 -55.18
CA ALA A 750 -8.10 -5.47 -53.77
C ALA A 750 -7.04 -6.50 -53.38
N ILE A 751 -6.12 -6.11 -52.50
CA ILE A 751 -5.13 -7.01 -51.87
C ILE A 751 -5.28 -6.94 -50.34
N GLN A 752 -5.46 -8.09 -49.70
CA GLN A 752 -5.56 -8.23 -48.24
C GLN A 752 -4.19 -8.50 -47.62
N ILE A 753 -3.84 -7.72 -46.62
CA ILE A 753 -2.58 -7.82 -45.85
C ILE A 753 -2.92 -8.15 -44.41
N VAL A 754 -2.13 -9.01 -43.77
CA VAL A 754 -2.39 -9.45 -42.40
C VAL A 754 -1.10 -9.38 -41.57
N LYS A 755 -1.11 -8.52 -40.56
CA LYS A 755 -0.06 -8.45 -39.53
C LYS A 755 -0.41 -9.39 -38.38
N LYS A 756 0.56 -10.10 -37.83
CA LYS A 756 0.46 -10.92 -36.64
C LYS A 756 1.21 -10.26 -35.49
N ASP A 757 0.60 -10.28 -34.34
CA ASP A 757 1.18 -9.65 -33.17
C ASP A 757 2.34 -10.50 -32.61
N ASN A 758 3.37 -9.83 -32.12
CA ASN A 758 4.41 -10.45 -31.34
C ASN A 758 3.88 -10.84 -29.96
N PRO A 759 4.41 -11.89 -29.31
CA PRO A 759 4.08 -12.14 -27.91
C PRO A 759 4.36 -10.91 -27.05
N LYS A 760 3.53 -10.66 -26.05
CA LYS A 760 3.78 -9.58 -25.09
C LYS A 760 5.05 -9.87 -24.29
N MET A 761 5.70 -8.82 -23.85
CA MET A 761 6.86 -8.89 -22.98
C MET A 761 6.49 -9.65 -21.68
N LEU A 762 7.34 -10.58 -21.32
CA LEU A 762 7.19 -11.37 -20.09
C LEU A 762 7.64 -10.57 -18.86
N THR A 763 7.21 -10.99 -17.69
CA THR A 763 7.77 -10.50 -16.42
C THR A 763 8.41 -11.67 -15.68
N ILE A 764 9.58 -11.44 -15.10
CA ILE A 764 10.27 -12.44 -14.28
C ILE A 764 9.97 -12.14 -12.82
N VAL A 765 9.50 -13.14 -12.09
CA VAL A 765 9.18 -13.03 -10.66
C VAL A 765 9.96 -14.12 -9.92
N GLN A 766 10.61 -13.74 -8.84
CA GLN A 766 11.25 -14.68 -7.93
C GLN A 766 10.20 -15.34 -7.03
N LYS A 767 10.17 -16.68 -7.01
CA LYS A 767 9.27 -17.49 -6.18
C LYS A 767 10.10 -18.40 -5.27
N GLY A 768 10.36 -17.94 -4.05
CA GLY A 768 11.36 -18.57 -3.18
C GLY A 768 12.74 -17.95 -3.38
N THR A 769 13.75 -18.52 -2.72
CA THR A 769 15.10 -17.92 -2.77
C THR A 769 15.80 -18.22 -4.10
N TYR A 770 15.59 -19.40 -4.68
CA TYR A 770 16.37 -19.89 -5.82
C TYR A 770 15.50 -20.26 -7.04
N THR A 771 14.31 -19.71 -7.17
CA THR A 771 13.41 -20.02 -8.28
C THR A 771 12.89 -18.75 -8.94
N LEU A 772 13.08 -18.65 -10.26
CA LEU A 772 12.52 -17.59 -11.09
C LEU A 772 11.39 -18.13 -11.97
N VAL A 773 10.33 -17.34 -12.11
CA VAL A 773 9.13 -17.66 -12.89
C VAL A 773 8.86 -16.56 -13.90
N ALA A 774 8.75 -16.93 -15.15
CA ALA A 774 8.27 -16.04 -16.20
C ALA A 774 6.73 -15.97 -16.17
N ARG A 775 6.17 -14.78 -16.08
CA ARG A 775 4.72 -14.54 -16.10
C ARG A 775 4.34 -13.73 -17.33
N ALA A 776 3.22 -14.09 -17.91
CA ALA A 776 2.57 -13.37 -18.99
C ALA A 776 1.05 -13.45 -18.83
N ASP A 777 0.35 -12.47 -19.36
CA ASP A 777 -1.13 -12.50 -19.44
C ASP A 777 -1.63 -13.65 -20.34
N LYS A 778 -0.83 -13.97 -21.38
CA LYS A 778 -1.03 -15.11 -22.24
C LYS A 778 0.28 -15.85 -22.40
N PRO A 779 0.31 -17.18 -22.23
CA PRO A 779 1.52 -17.95 -22.41
C PRO A 779 2.04 -17.83 -23.84
N ALA A 780 3.35 -17.87 -24.02
CA ALA A 780 3.99 -18.05 -25.31
C ALA A 780 4.08 -19.55 -25.66
N ASP A 781 4.25 -19.88 -26.93
CA ASP A 781 4.40 -21.26 -27.37
C ASP A 781 5.72 -21.87 -26.90
N GLU A 782 6.75 -21.05 -26.73
CA GLU A 782 8.07 -21.41 -26.23
C GLU A 782 8.68 -20.28 -25.39
N TYR A 783 9.60 -20.64 -24.47
CA TYR A 783 10.36 -19.73 -23.61
C TYR A 783 11.85 -19.94 -23.78
N ILE A 784 12.60 -18.87 -24.01
CA ILE A 784 14.06 -18.90 -24.13
C ILE A 784 14.64 -18.15 -22.93
N TRP A 785 15.13 -18.90 -21.94
CA TRP A 785 15.82 -18.34 -20.78
C TRP A 785 17.30 -18.15 -21.04
N LYS A 786 17.89 -17.08 -20.50
CA LYS A 786 19.32 -16.82 -20.53
C LYS A 786 19.82 -16.44 -19.12
N PHE A 787 21.05 -16.77 -18.84
CA PHE A 787 21.82 -16.31 -17.68
C PHE A 787 23.09 -15.61 -18.17
N ASN A 788 23.25 -14.33 -17.81
CA ASN A 788 24.34 -13.47 -18.30
C ASN A 788 24.51 -13.61 -19.83
N ASP A 789 23.39 -13.45 -20.56
CA ASP A 789 23.23 -13.53 -22.00
C ASP A 789 23.49 -14.92 -22.65
N LYS A 790 23.82 -15.95 -21.86
CA LYS A 790 23.97 -17.33 -22.32
C LYS A 790 22.67 -18.11 -22.18
N VAL A 791 22.20 -18.73 -23.26
CA VAL A 791 20.92 -19.48 -23.26
C VAL A 791 21.02 -20.69 -22.32
N LEU A 792 20.00 -20.83 -21.49
CA LEU A 792 19.80 -21.97 -20.60
C LEU A 792 19.03 -23.08 -21.35
N ALA A 793 19.31 -24.35 -21.05
CA ALA A 793 18.57 -25.49 -21.61
C ALA A 793 17.22 -25.68 -20.88
N VAL A 794 16.42 -24.64 -20.74
CA VAL A 794 15.11 -24.63 -20.07
C VAL A 794 14.10 -23.96 -21.00
N ASN A 795 13.09 -24.73 -21.41
CA ASN A 795 11.97 -24.24 -22.20
C ASN A 795 10.68 -24.36 -21.37
N ASP A 796 10.63 -23.68 -20.24
CA ASP A 796 9.49 -23.67 -19.33
C ASP A 796 9.33 -22.26 -18.73
N THR A 797 8.17 -22.02 -18.15
CA THR A 797 7.87 -20.79 -17.41
C THR A 797 8.70 -20.64 -16.14
N VAL A 798 9.33 -21.72 -15.66
CA VAL A 798 10.08 -21.75 -14.40
C VAL A 798 11.53 -22.14 -14.64
N THR A 799 12.46 -21.38 -14.08
CA THR A 799 13.89 -21.74 -14.05
C THR A 799 14.44 -21.69 -12.63
N ARG A 800 15.32 -22.63 -12.30
CA ARG A 800 16.07 -22.61 -11.04
C ARG A 800 17.28 -21.69 -11.21
N ALA A 801 17.41 -20.71 -10.34
CA ALA A 801 18.43 -19.70 -10.39
C ALA A 801 19.40 -19.85 -9.21
N VAL A 802 20.51 -20.53 -9.44
CA VAL A 802 21.50 -20.88 -8.39
C VAL A 802 22.68 -19.92 -8.33
N ASP A 803 22.86 -19.05 -9.30
CA ASP A 803 23.93 -18.05 -9.32
C ASP A 803 23.36 -16.64 -9.37
N GLU A 804 24.03 -15.71 -8.69
CA GLU A 804 23.69 -14.29 -8.78
C GLU A 804 24.07 -13.76 -10.14
N GLY A 805 23.19 -12.95 -10.72
CA GLY A 805 23.43 -12.35 -12.01
C GLY A 805 22.15 -12.06 -12.76
N LYS A 806 22.30 -11.66 -14.00
CA LYS A 806 21.20 -11.28 -14.87
C LYS A 806 20.59 -12.51 -15.53
N TYR A 807 19.34 -12.81 -15.18
CA TYR A 807 18.50 -13.75 -15.88
C TYR A 807 17.59 -13.01 -16.86
N SER A 808 17.40 -13.55 -18.04
CA SER A 808 16.45 -12.99 -18.99
C SER A 808 15.63 -14.06 -19.70
N VAL A 809 14.45 -13.65 -20.22
CA VAL A 809 13.53 -14.55 -20.91
C VAL A 809 12.86 -13.87 -22.10
N ILE A 810 12.68 -14.63 -23.18
CA ILE A 810 11.99 -14.24 -24.41
C ILE A 810 10.89 -15.26 -24.67
N GLY A 811 9.69 -14.78 -25.02
CA GLY A 811 8.58 -15.61 -25.46
C GLY A 811 8.53 -15.69 -26.99
N LYS A 812 8.07 -16.82 -27.52
CA LYS A 812 8.06 -17.12 -28.95
C LYS A 812 6.72 -17.72 -29.35
N ASN A 813 6.09 -17.18 -30.38
CA ASN A 813 4.84 -17.69 -30.94
C ASN A 813 4.97 -18.08 -32.42
N TYR A 814 4.18 -19.07 -32.84
CA TYR A 814 4.16 -19.62 -34.17
C TYR A 814 2.82 -19.41 -34.86
N TYR A 815 2.81 -18.94 -36.11
CA TYR A 815 1.61 -18.72 -36.88
C TYR A 815 1.66 -19.43 -38.23
N LYS A 816 0.61 -20.18 -38.59
CA LYS A 816 0.47 -20.77 -39.89
C LYS A 816 0.12 -19.72 -40.95
N VAL A 817 0.89 -19.70 -42.05
CA VAL A 817 0.60 -18.88 -43.22
C VAL A 817 -0.12 -19.75 -44.24
N LYS A 818 -1.29 -19.30 -44.74
CA LYS A 818 -2.23 -20.10 -45.57
C LYS A 818 -1.63 -20.72 -46.87
N SER A 819 -0.48 -20.25 -47.32
CA SER A 819 0.12 -20.65 -48.62
C SER A 819 1.42 -21.44 -48.53
N THR A 820 1.99 -21.64 -47.34
CA THR A 820 3.27 -22.31 -47.18
C THR A 820 3.27 -23.31 -46.04
N THR A 821 4.17 -24.34 -46.09
CA THR A 821 4.45 -25.26 -44.98
C THR A 821 5.29 -24.59 -43.87
N VAL A 822 5.72 -23.36 -44.07
CA VAL A 822 6.59 -22.63 -43.15
C VAL A 822 5.73 -21.89 -42.11
N LEU A 823 6.09 -22.02 -40.82
CA LEU A 823 5.49 -21.25 -39.73
C LEU A 823 6.15 -19.87 -39.63
N LEU A 824 5.34 -18.83 -39.65
CA LEU A 824 5.81 -17.49 -39.28
C LEU A 824 6.10 -17.47 -37.80
N THR A 825 7.30 -17.05 -37.41
CA THR A 825 7.75 -17.00 -36.03
C THR A 825 7.84 -15.55 -35.55
N CYS A 826 7.15 -15.20 -34.46
CA CYS A 826 7.17 -13.89 -33.85
C CYS A 826 7.71 -13.96 -32.40
N LEU A 827 8.59 -13.02 -32.03
CA LEU A 827 9.27 -12.99 -30.73
C LEU A 827 8.78 -11.80 -29.88
N SER A 828 8.75 -12.00 -28.56
CA SER A 828 8.56 -10.92 -27.62
C SER A 828 9.83 -10.06 -27.46
N ALA A 829 9.71 -8.91 -26.84
CA ALA A 829 10.85 -8.25 -26.24
C ALA A 829 11.44 -9.11 -25.11
N GLU A 830 12.75 -9.00 -24.90
CA GLU A 830 13.47 -9.69 -23.83
C GLU A 830 13.21 -9.02 -22.49
N SER A 831 12.84 -9.79 -21.49
CA SER A 831 12.69 -9.34 -20.11
C SER A 831 13.87 -9.86 -19.29
N SER A 832 14.36 -9.07 -18.35
CA SER A 832 15.50 -9.44 -17.51
C SER A 832 15.23 -9.21 -16.02
N TYR A 833 15.95 -9.94 -15.20
CA TYR A 833 15.89 -9.91 -13.74
C TYR A 833 17.28 -10.12 -13.16
N ASP A 834 17.75 -9.19 -12.34
CA ASP A 834 19.04 -9.30 -11.65
C ASP A 834 18.83 -9.95 -10.28
N LEU A 835 19.25 -11.19 -10.18
CA LEU A 835 19.13 -11.98 -8.96
C LEU A 835 20.30 -11.71 -8.02
N LYS A 836 19.98 -11.40 -6.76
CA LYS A 836 20.95 -11.31 -5.67
C LYS A 836 20.45 -12.08 -4.44
N PHE A 837 21.38 -12.71 -3.74
CA PHE A 837 21.11 -13.45 -2.52
C PHE A 837 21.58 -12.66 -1.30
N TYR A 838 20.72 -12.57 -0.29
CA TYR A 838 21.06 -11.92 0.99
C TYR A 838 21.61 -12.89 2.03
N ASP A 839 21.72 -14.18 1.69
CA ASP A 839 22.33 -15.22 2.52
C ASP A 839 23.64 -15.69 1.86
N ASP A 840 24.76 -15.42 2.52
CA ASP A 840 26.08 -15.79 2.08
C ASP A 840 26.36 -17.31 2.13
N LYS A 841 25.51 -18.07 2.82
CA LYS A 841 25.67 -19.52 3.04
C LYS A 841 24.81 -20.41 2.16
N GLY A 842 24.00 -19.81 1.28
CA GLY A 842 23.23 -20.50 0.26
C GLY A 842 22.12 -21.42 0.76
N ILE A 843 21.62 -21.22 1.98
CA ILE A 843 20.50 -21.97 2.54
C ILE A 843 19.49 -21.01 3.15
N SER A 844 18.25 -21.11 2.69
CA SER A 844 17.09 -20.37 3.20
C SER A 844 16.13 -21.29 3.91
N VAL A 845 15.47 -20.77 4.94
CA VAL A 845 14.50 -21.49 5.79
C VAL A 845 13.28 -20.63 5.97
N TYR A 846 12.14 -21.07 5.46
CA TYR A 846 10.90 -20.28 5.42
C TYR A 846 9.60 -21.12 5.39
N PRO A 847 8.45 -20.54 5.79
CA PRO A 847 8.31 -19.28 6.52
C PRO A 847 8.92 -19.38 7.92
N ASN A 848 9.35 -18.27 8.52
CA ASN A 848 9.82 -18.23 9.88
C ASN A 848 9.41 -16.88 10.50
N PRO A 849 8.44 -16.83 11.40
CA PRO A 849 7.76 -17.94 12.08
C PRO A 849 6.89 -18.85 11.19
N SER A 850 6.59 -20.04 11.69
CA SER A 850 5.79 -21.09 11.02
C SER A 850 4.93 -21.85 12.03
N THR A 851 3.83 -22.43 11.58
CA THR A 851 2.99 -23.36 12.41
C THR A 851 3.62 -24.75 12.62
N GLY A 852 4.89 -24.88 12.26
CA GLY A 852 5.64 -26.14 12.38
C GLY A 852 6.05 -26.76 11.04
N LEU A 853 5.61 -26.20 9.91
CA LEU A 853 6.08 -26.63 8.59
C LEU A 853 7.02 -25.56 8.02
N PHE A 854 8.27 -25.92 7.85
CA PHE A 854 9.31 -25.09 7.27
C PHE A 854 9.79 -25.65 5.96
N THR A 855 10.03 -24.81 4.98
CA THR A 855 10.74 -25.18 3.76
C THR A 855 12.21 -24.78 3.92
N LEU A 856 13.06 -25.76 3.87
CA LEU A 856 14.50 -25.60 3.72
C LEU A 856 14.81 -25.56 2.23
N GLU A 857 15.32 -24.45 1.75
CA GLU A 857 15.69 -24.28 0.34
C GLU A 857 17.19 -24.07 0.22
N SER A 858 17.83 -24.91 -0.59
CA SER A 858 19.27 -24.85 -0.82
C SER A 858 19.58 -24.33 -2.22
N ARG A 859 20.60 -23.50 -2.32
CA ARG A 859 21.16 -23.00 -3.57
C ARG A 859 21.74 -24.11 -4.44
N TYR A 860 22.39 -25.08 -3.78
CA TYR A 860 23.06 -26.20 -4.42
C TYR A 860 22.50 -27.54 -3.92
N ASP A 861 22.71 -28.59 -4.71
CA ASP A 861 22.43 -29.93 -4.24
C ASP A 861 23.49 -30.35 -3.22
N LEU A 862 23.04 -30.77 -2.05
CA LEU A 862 23.90 -31.07 -0.90
C LEU A 862 23.75 -32.51 -0.48
N ASP A 863 24.86 -33.23 -0.47
CA ASP A 863 24.92 -34.62 -0.04
C ASP A 863 25.14 -34.77 1.46
N LYS A 864 24.57 -35.84 2.01
CA LYS A 864 24.78 -36.28 3.42
C LYS A 864 24.52 -35.16 4.44
N VAL A 865 23.44 -34.43 4.27
CA VAL A 865 23.05 -33.34 5.17
C VAL A 865 22.48 -33.93 6.45
N VAL A 866 23.05 -33.53 7.57
CA VAL A 866 22.51 -33.76 8.91
C VAL A 866 21.76 -32.53 9.36
N ILE A 867 20.49 -32.72 9.70
CA ILE A 867 19.63 -31.66 10.21
C ILE A 867 19.36 -31.97 11.68
N THR A 868 19.79 -31.07 12.54
CA THR A 868 19.67 -31.26 13.99
C THR A 868 18.90 -30.09 14.58
N ILE A 869 17.98 -30.38 15.47
CA ILE A 869 17.14 -29.39 16.12
C ILE A 869 17.42 -29.42 17.62
N TYR A 870 17.70 -28.23 18.14
CA TYR A 870 17.97 -28.01 19.55
C TYR A 870 16.99 -27.03 20.16
N THR A 871 16.76 -27.14 21.42
CA THR A 871 16.18 -26.09 22.25
C THR A 871 17.18 -24.94 22.45
N MET A 872 16.74 -23.79 22.90
CA MET A 872 17.63 -22.62 23.09
C MET A 872 18.66 -22.80 24.20
N ASP A 873 18.42 -23.72 25.13
CA ASP A 873 19.38 -24.14 26.18
C ASP A 873 20.37 -25.22 25.72
N GLY A 874 20.32 -25.61 24.43
CA GLY A 874 21.28 -26.52 23.79
C GLY A 874 20.94 -27.99 23.84
N ARG A 875 19.77 -28.37 24.36
CA ARG A 875 19.34 -29.75 24.40
C ARG A 875 18.87 -30.25 23.03
N LEU A 876 19.39 -31.37 22.59
CA LEU A 876 18.99 -31.99 21.34
C LEU A 876 17.55 -32.48 21.40
N ILE A 877 16.75 -32.10 20.40
CA ILE A 877 15.38 -32.55 20.23
C ILE A 877 15.30 -33.65 19.19
N GLN A 878 15.87 -33.40 18.05
CA GLN A 878 15.74 -34.28 16.91
C GLN A 878 16.97 -34.17 16.02
N GLU A 879 17.40 -35.32 15.48
CA GLU A 879 18.41 -35.39 14.43
C GLU A 879 17.86 -36.21 13.26
N GLY A 880 18.02 -35.70 12.08
CA GLY A 880 17.66 -36.37 10.85
C GLY A 880 18.76 -36.30 9.81
N LYS A 881 18.95 -37.41 9.06
CA LYS A 881 19.89 -37.42 7.93
C LYS A 881 19.14 -37.35 6.63
N VAL A 882 19.59 -36.50 5.73
CA VAL A 882 19.07 -36.35 4.36
C VAL A 882 20.22 -36.70 3.42
N ASN A 883 20.02 -37.73 2.64
CA ASN A 883 21.09 -38.20 1.72
C ASN A 883 21.40 -37.19 0.63
N LEU A 884 20.38 -36.51 0.12
CA LEU A 884 20.51 -35.42 -0.84
C LEU A 884 19.49 -34.35 -0.53
N LEU A 885 19.94 -33.11 -0.32
CA LEU A 885 19.08 -31.94 -0.25
C LEU A 885 19.16 -31.23 -1.60
N ASN A 886 18.20 -31.51 -2.48
CA ASN A 886 18.09 -30.93 -3.80
C ASN A 886 16.99 -29.85 -3.81
N SER A 887 17.38 -28.64 -4.04
CA SER A 887 16.54 -27.45 -4.12
C SER A 887 15.67 -27.14 -2.89
N GLN A 888 14.67 -27.94 -2.59
CA GLN A 888 13.73 -27.68 -1.47
C GLN A 888 13.40 -28.96 -0.69
N LYS A 889 13.33 -28.83 0.62
CA LYS A 889 12.90 -29.88 1.54
C LYS A 889 11.95 -29.30 2.58
N VAL A 890 10.78 -29.87 2.70
CA VAL A 890 9.88 -29.51 3.81
C VAL A 890 10.31 -30.26 5.07
N LEU A 891 10.48 -29.53 6.14
CA LEU A 891 10.70 -30.05 7.48
C LEU A 891 9.38 -29.93 8.26
N ASP A 892 8.82 -31.06 8.64
CA ASP A 892 7.62 -31.12 9.47
C ASP A 892 8.01 -31.24 10.94
N LEU A 893 7.88 -30.14 11.63
CA LEU A 893 8.10 -30.01 13.07
C LEU A 893 6.81 -29.64 13.79
N SER A 894 5.66 -29.93 13.18
CA SER A 894 4.33 -29.66 13.72
C SER A 894 4.04 -30.38 15.05
N LYS A 895 4.86 -31.38 15.43
CA LYS A 895 4.78 -32.07 16.72
C LYS A 895 5.54 -31.38 17.85
N LEU A 896 6.37 -30.38 17.55
CA LEU A 896 7.07 -29.61 18.58
C LEU A 896 6.13 -28.55 19.17
N THR A 897 6.34 -28.16 20.42
CA THR A 897 5.58 -27.09 21.09
C THR A 897 5.91 -25.74 20.51
N GLU A 898 5.05 -24.75 20.70
CA GLU A 898 5.40 -23.37 20.41
C GLU A 898 6.69 -22.95 21.12
N GLY A 899 7.52 -22.24 20.42
CA GLY A 899 8.78 -21.80 20.96
C GLY A 899 9.85 -21.56 19.90
N THR A 900 10.99 -21.16 20.37
CA THR A 900 12.16 -20.91 19.52
C THR A 900 13.14 -22.07 19.62
N TYR A 901 13.62 -22.50 18.46
CA TYR A 901 14.55 -23.62 18.32
C TYR A 901 15.76 -23.24 17.47
N ILE A 902 16.86 -23.97 17.64
CA ILE A 902 17.99 -23.89 16.73
C ILE A 902 17.93 -25.06 15.76
N LEU A 903 17.77 -24.72 14.50
CA LEU A 903 17.94 -25.66 13.39
C LEU A 903 19.39 -25.61 12.92
N ARG A 904 20.12 -26.68 13.15
CA ARG A 904 21.48 -26.84 12.67
C ARG A 904 21.50 -27.75 11.45
N ILE A 905 22.17 -27.29 10.43
CA ILE A 905 22.31 -27.99 9.17
C ILE A 905 23.80 -28.19 8.91
N GLU A 906 24.20 -29.44 8.85
CA GLU A 906 25.58 -29.82 8.62
C GLU A 906 25.70 -30.69 7.37
N SER A 907 26.66 -30.41 6.55
CA SER A 907 27.10 -31.22 5.43
C SER A 907 28.62 -31.38 5.49
N SER A 908 29.19 -32.15 4.59
CA SER A 908 30.67 -32.26 4.48
C SER A 908 31.36 -30.92 4.17
N ALA A 909 30.63 -29.96 3.62
CA ALA A 909 31.16 -28.68 3.15
C ALA A 909 30.96 -27.52 4.13
N PHE A 910 29.96 -27.57 5.01
CA PHE A 910 29.65 -26.48 5.94
C PHE A 910 28.75 -26.92 7.09
N LYS A 911 28.70 -26.06 8.08
CA LYS A 911 27.84 -26.17 9.25
C LYS A 911 27.19 -24.82 9.48
N ILE A 912 25.87 -24.76 9.43
CA ILE A 912 25.09 -23.55 9.62
C ILE A 912 24.02 -23.79 10.69
N SER A 913 23.74 -22.76 11.47
CA SER A 913 22.64 -22.77 12.42
C SER A 913 21.70 -21.60 12.12
N LYS A 914 20.43 -21.90 12.03
CA LYS A 914 19.34 -20.92 11.82
C LYS A 914 18.40 -20.99 13.01
N VAL A 915 18.00 -19.87 13.51
CA VAL A 915 16.96 -19.80 14.56
C VAL A 915 15.61 -19.91 13.88
N ILE A 916 14.75 -20.80 14.35
CA ILE A 916 13.40 -21.01 13.82
C ILE A 916 12.38 -20.85 14.95
N ASN A 917 11.24 -20.29 14.59
CA ASN A 917 10.15 -19.99 15.50
C ASN A 917 8.91 -20.79 15.13
N ILE A 918 8.39 -21.59 16.03
CA ILE A 918 7.10 -22.26 15.89
C ILE A 918 6.08 -21.44 16.67
N SER A 919 5.07 -20.94 15.95
CA SER A 919 3.97 -20.17 16.53
C SER A 919 2.67 -20.58 15.86
N ARG A 920 1.66 -20.88 16.65
CA ARG A 920 0.37 -21.46 16.21
C ARG A 920 -0.80 -20.52 16.47
#